data_d9da8d4efa98dd0ea09a31e13fe052cc
#
_entry.id   d9da8d4efa98dd0ea09a31e13fe052cc
#
_cell.length_a   1.000
_cell.length_b   1.000
_cell.length_c   1.000
_cell.angle_alpha   90.00
_cell.angle_beta   90.00
_cell.angle_gamma   90.00
#
_symmetry.space_group_name_H-M   'P 1'
#
loop_
_entity.id
_entity.type
_entity.pdbx_description
1 polymer ?
#
loop_
_entity_poly.entity_id
_entity_poly.type
_entity_poly.pdbx_seq_one_letter_code
_entity_poly.pdbx_strand_id
1 'polypeptide(L)'
;MKRGRKEIITDNIVREFFLQYSDDVVIEQQSSENPMIDKLLKNASKKGSGKGYPDFVIQYKKDANFLIVIEDKSDSIYHESDTHKQYDKYAVDGVLLYASYLSKAFDVLAIAVSGTDKNNLKISHYLHLKDEPLAFPYFGDSLLSPSDYHSGLNSSEEKKRQDYDKLLDYTRVLNTRLHKMQIDEAERCILASCILLALRIPKFKSYYKSEDDQQILVNNMVGDVLDWFKKANVDETKIKVLESKYATIRGMFSDPKNKKDLRGLIADMEENIDSFEKTNRYYDVLGQLYVAFLRYANTSNDLGVVLTPTHITDFFSDIANVNKESIVFDNCTGTCGFLIAAMSKMIKDANGDKSVERLIKQDQLVGIEYADKMYCLAASNMAIHGDGKTNICLGSGINPSVIEEIKQRKSKERSLRPTIGFLNPPYKADKKSDVEELEFVKWNLEALVQGGTCVAIVPMQCAIAGEKKKKIYQLKKELLSKHTLEAVFSMPDELFYNSDKSVVTCIMVFTAHRPHPKGKETFFGYFKDDGFEKRKNLGRIDIHGRWNKIKEEWLNLYRNRKEAVGKSVMRYVTAKEEWCAEAYMETDYRSLTREMFETTVRNYITSQIYFNRIFTDIVYAPLFSKNIALETDKWKWFKLESDKLFSIEAGHYYYPNEYIEG
;
A
#
# COMPACT_ATOMS: atom_id res chain seq x y z
N MET A 1 -41.51 25.11 -10.20
CA MET A 1 -41.29 26.54 -10.53
C MET A 1 -41.04 26.64 -12.02
N LYS A 2 -41.58 27.67 -12.73
CA LYS A 2 -41.18 27.92 -14.14
C LYS A 2 -39.71 28.39 -14.11
N ARG A 3 -38.80 27.63 -14.74
CA ARG A 3 -37.39 28.03 -14.95
C ARG A 3 -37.35 29.33 -15.78
N GLY A 4 -36.46 30.22 -15.42
CA GLY A 4 -36.19 31.43 -16.19
C GLY A 4 -35.61 31.07 -17.55
N ARG A 5 -35.88 31.84 -18.62
CA ARG A 5 -35.33 31.62 -19.99
C ARG A 5 -33.81 31.45 -20.02
N LYS A 6 -33.08 32.05 -19.11
CA LYS A 6 -31.61 31.99 -19.02
C LYS A 6 -31.11 30.68 -18.41
N GLU A 7 -31.79 30.09 -17.42
CA GLU A 7 -31.42 28.79 -16.82
C GLU A 7 -31.53 27.65 -17.83
N ILE A 8 -32.54 27.72 -18.75
CA ILE A 8 -32.69 26.76 -19.83
C ILE A 8 -31.47 26.71 -20.77
N ILE A 9 -30.72 27.82 -20.89
CA ILE A 9 -29.50 27.86 -21.74
C ILE A 9 -28.40 27.04 -21.09
N THR A 10 -28.15 27.20 -19.80
CA THR A 10 -27.14 26.43 -19.05
C THR A 10 -27.49 24.95 -19.01
N ASP A 11 -28.76 24.61 -18.71
CA ASP A 11 -29.30 23.26 -18.79
C ASP A 11 -28.99 22.58 -20.15
N ASN A 12 -29.25 23.32 -21.28
CA ASN A 12 -29.01 22.77 -22.60
C ASN A 12 -27.52 22.54 -22.89
N ILE A 13 -26.63 23.43 -22.45
CA ILE A 13 -25.19 23.26 -22.61
C ILE A 13 -24.72 21.99 -21.90
N VAL A 14 -25.12 21.81 -20.65
CA VAL A 14 -24.76 20.61 -19.84
C VAL A 14 -25.35 19.36 -20.49
N ARG A 15 -26.61 19.40 -20.85
CA ARG A 15 -27.29 18.28 -21.49
C ARG A 15 -26.64 17.85 -22.82
N GLU A 16 -26.34 18.81 -23.71
CA GLU A 16 -25.67 18.54 -24.98
C GLU A 16 -24.29 17.92 -24.78
N PHE A 17 -23.57 18.38 -23.76
CA PHE A 17 -22.25 17.81 -23.43
C PHE A 17 -22.34 16.33 -23.04
N PHE A 18 -23.29 15.93 -22.21
CA PHE A 18 -23.38 14.53 -21.77
C PHE A 18 -24.15 13.63 -22.72
N LEU A 19 -25.05 14.16 -23.56
CA LEU A 19 -25.80 13.37 -24.54
C LEU A 19 -24.91 12.64 -25.55
N GLN A 20 -23.77 13.20 -25.91
CA GLN A 20 -22.79 12.54 -26.79
C GLN A 20 -22.23 11.24 -26.22
N TYR A 21 -22.39 11.00 -24.92
CA TYR A 21 -21.94 9.81 -24.19
C TYR A 21 -23.09 8.91 -23.72
N SER A 22 -24.26 9.01 -24.36
CA SER A 22 -25.46 8.25 -23.99
C SER A 22 -25.29 6.73 -24.08
N ASP A 23 -24.26 6.24 -24.77
CA ASP A 23 -23.92 4.82 -24.81
C ASP A 23 -23.33 4.31 -23.46
N ASP A 24 -22.65 5.17 -22.71
CA ASP A 24 -21.98 4.83 -21.46
C ASP A 24 -22.78 5.23 -20.21
N VAL A 25 -23.63 6.24 -20.31
CA VAL A 25 -24.36 6.82 -19.16
C VAL A 25 -25.86 6.98 -19.43
N VAL A 26 -26.63 7.04 -18.36
CA VAL A 26 -28.07 7.44 -18.36
C VAL A 26 -28.15 8.83 -17.76
N ILE A 27 -28.82 9.77 -18.45
CA ILE A 27 -28.96 11.17 -18.03
C ILE A 27 -30.40 11.42 -17.63
N GLU A 28 -30.59 11.81 -16.38
CA GLU A 28 -31.91 12.12 -15.83
C GLU A 28 -31.94 13.58 -15.35
N GLN A 29 -33.11 14.20 -15.42
CA GLN A 29 -33.31 15.59 -14.96
C GLN A 29 -34.34 15.66 -13.86
N GLN A 30 -34.02 16.35 -12.75
CA GLN A 30 -34.90 16.66 -11.62
C GLN A 30 -35.41 15.45 -10.83
N SER A 31 -35.41 14.26 -11.38
CA SER A 31 -35.81 13.02 -10.72
C SER A 31 -35.01 11.85 -11.29
N SER A 32 -34.94 10.76 -10.56
CA SER A 32 -34.29 9.53 -11.05
C SER A 32 -35.30 8.38 -11.02
N GLU A 33 -35.22 7.50 -12.02
CA GLU A 33 -35.96 6.23 -12.03
C GLU A 33 -35.33 5.20 -11.06
N ASN A 34 -34.10 5.44 -10.59
CA ASN A 34 -33.45 4.60 -9.61
C ASN A 34 -34.09 4.78 -8.21
N PRO A 35 -34.75 3.74 -7.65
CA PRO A 35 -35.46 3.86 -6.37
C PRO A 35 -34.58 4.27 -5.19
N MET A 36 -33.29 3.92 -5.21
CA MET A 36 -32.36 4.27 -4.15
C MET A 36 -32.02 5.76 -4.21
N ILE A 37 -31.75 6.31 -5.38
CA ILE A 37 -31.50 7.74 -5.58
C ILE A 37 -32.74 8.54 -5.17
N ASP A 38 -33.91 8.14 -5.62
CA ASP A 38 -35.17 8.81 -5.27
C ASP A 38 -35.43 8.81 -3.78
N LYS A 39 -35.15 7.68 -3.10
CA LYS A 39 -35.27 7.55 -1.64
C LYS A 39 -34.31 8.48 -0.90
N LEU A 40 -33.06 8.58 -1.32
CA LEU A 40 -32.04 9.44 -0.69
C LEU A 40 -32.37 10.92 -0.87
N LEU A 41 -32.85 11.32 -2.04
CA LEU A 41 -33.24 12.71 -2.30
C LEU A 41 -34.55 13.14 -1.65
N LYS A 42 -35.33 12.23 -1.06
CA LYS A 42 -36.64 12.53 -0.46
C LYS A 42 -36.59 13.63 0.61
N ASN A 43 -35.45 13.78 1.30
CA ASN A 43 -35.24 14.78 2.35
C ASN A 43 -34.17 15.83 2.00
N ALA A 44 -33.74 15.90 0.73
CA ALA A 44 -32.64 16.75 0.26
C ALA A 44 -33.13 18.11 -0.29
N SER A 45 -34.21 18.67 0.24
CA SER A 45 -34.74 19.95 -0.20
C SER A 45 -33.81 21.12 0.15
N LYS A 46 -33.52 21.97 -0.81
CA LYS A 46 -32.79 23.25 -0.61
C LYS A 46 -33.52 24.22 0.35
N LYS A 47 -34.80 24.02 0.59
CA LYS A 47 -35.65 24.86 1.46
C LYS A 47 -35.90 24.26 2.86
N GLY A 48 -35.11 23.28 3.25
CA GLY A 48 -35.09 22.68 4.59
C GLY A 48 -35.95 21.43 4.75
N SER A 49 -37.13 21.31 4.11
CA SER A 49 -37.97 20.10 4.18
C SER A 49 -38.50 19.72 2.81
N GLY A 50 -38.58 18.40 2.53
CA GLY A 50 -39.12 17.83 1.29
C GLY A 50 -38.05 17.29 0.35
N LYS A 51 -38.50 16.86 -0.84
CA LYS A 51 -37.67 16.22 -1.84
C LYS A 51 -36.74 17.22 -2.53
N GLY A 52 -35.49 16.78 -2.77
CA GLY A 52 -34.50 17.48 -3.58
C GLY A 52 -34.69 17.18 -5.08
N TYR A 53 -34.39 18.16 -5.90
CA TYR A 53 -34.52 18.10 -7.36
C TYR A 53 -33.22 18.66 -7.97
N PRO A 54 -32.14 17.85 -8.12
CA PRO A 54 -30.95 18.27 -8.81
C PRO A 54 -31.26 18.53 -10.28
N ASP A 55 -30.50 19.40 -10.92
CA ASP A 55 -30.73 19.70 -12.34
C ASP A 55 -30.44 18.48 -13.21
N PHE A 56 -29.35 17.74 -12.92
CA PHE A 56 -29.09 16.46 -13.55
C PHE A 56 -28.60 15.41 -12.54
N VAL A 57 -28.97 14.15 -12.82
CA VAL A 57 -28.37 12.95 -12.25
C VAL A 57 -27.89 12.09 -13.41
N ILE A 58 -26.60 11.72 -13.39
CA ILE A 58 -25.99 10.91 -14.44
C ILE A 58 -25.49 9.63 -13.83
N GLN A 59 -25.98 8.49 -14.31
CA GLN A 59 -25.64 7.16 -13.82
C GLN A 59 -24.82 6.41 -14.86
N TYR A 60 -23.77 5.73 -14.44
CA TYR A 60 -22.97 4.88 -15.33
C TYR A 60 -23.65 3.55 -15.57
N LYS A 61 -23.75 3.12 -16.83
CA LYS A 61 -24.36 1.82 -17.18
C LYS A 61 -23.52 0.62 -16.72
N LYS A 62 -22.20 0.81 -16.56
CA LYS A 62 -21.24 -0.24 -16.19
C LYS A 62 -20.78 -0.17 -14.74
N ASP A 63 -21.12 0.90 -14.02
CA ASP A 63 -20.78 1.08 -12.60
C ASP A 63 -21.96 1.71 -11.86
N ALA A 64 -22.69 0.85 -11.17
CA ALA A 64 -23.87 1.28 -10.40
C ALA A 64 -23.53 2.00 -9.08
N ASN A 65 -22.25 2.03 -8.66
CA ASN A 65 -21.82 2.62 -7.39
C ASN A 65 -21.34 4.07 -7.53
N PHE A 66 -21.11 4.54 -8.76
CA PHE A 66 -20.67 5.89 -9.04
C PHE A 66 -21.72 6.67 -9.84
N LEU A 67 -21.99 7.89 -9.40
CA LEU A 67 -22.90 8.80 -10.11
C LEU A 67 -22.38 10.23 -10.10
N ILE A 68 -22.87 11.01 -11.07
CA ILE A 68 -22.62 12.44 -11.13
C ILE A 68 -23.94 13.16 -10.84
N VAL A 69 -23.89 14.15 -9.95
CA VAL A 69 -25.00 15.07 -9.69
C VAL A 69 -24.60 16.48 -10.10
N ILE A 70 -25.47 17.19 -10.81
CA ILE A 70 -25.18 18.53 -11.32
C ILE A 70 -26.23 19.52 -10.85
N GLU A 71 -25.75 20.68 -10.46
CA GLU A 71 -26.56 21.88 -10.23
C GLU A 71 -26.05 23.02 -11.10
N ASP A 72 -26.93 23.69 -11.80
CA ASP A 72 -26.56 24.81 -12.66
C ASP A 72 -27.23 26.12 -12.31
N LYS A 73 -26.61 27.24 -12.71
CA LYS A 73 -27.10 28.61 -12.57
C LYS A 73 -26.78 29.41 -13.84
N SER A 74 -27.70 30.25 -14.25
CA SER A 74 -27.52 31.08 -15.44
C SER A 74 -26.48 32.19 -15.29
N ASP A 75 -26.10 32.55 -14.07
CA ASP A 75 -25.17 33.65 -13.80
C ASP A 75 -24.05 33.18 -12.88
N SER A 76 -22.81 33.46 -13.27
CA SER A 76 -21.61 33.10 -12.52
C SER A 76 -21.48 33.78 -11.15
N ILE A 77 -22.24 34.85 -10.88
CA ILE A 77 -22.33 35.45 -9.57
C ILE A 77 -22.94 34.48 -8.54
N TYR A 78 -23.82 33.58 -8.99
CA TYR A 78 -24.45 32.56 -8.15
C TYR A 78 -23.75 31.21 -8.22
N HIS A 79 -22.45 31.21 -8.44
CA HIS A 79 -21.68 29.95 -8.51
C HIS A 79 -21.45 29.33 -7.13
N GLU A 80 -20.89 30.09 -6.21
CA GLU A 80 -20.45 29.61 -4.90
C GLU A 80 -20.60 30.70 -3.83
N SER A 81 -21.06 30.33 -2.63
CA SER A 81 -21.10 31.23 -1.48
C SER A 81 -19.93 30.99 -0.52
N ASP A 82 -19.59 31.96 0.29
CA ASP A 82 -18.50 31.87 1.29
C ASP A 82 -18.73 30.77 2.34
N THR A 83 -19.96 30.33 2.55
CA THR A 83 -20.32 29.42 3.64
C THR A 83 -20.77 28.04 3.18
N HIS A 84 -21.00 27.85 1.88
CA HIS A 84 -21.59 26.64 1.27
C HIS A 84 -22.95 26.21 1.92
N LYS A 85 -23.71 27.19 2.44
CA LYS A 85 -25.00 26.92 3.13
C LYS A 85 -26.21 27.62 2.48
N GLN A 86 -25.99 28.29 1.35
CA GLN A 86 -27.08 28.99 0.62
C GLN A 86 -27.56 28.14 -0.56
N TYR A 87 -28.12 26.96 -0.26
CA TYR A 87 -28.41 25.86 -1.18
C TYR A 87 -29.34 26.18 -2.35
N ASP A 88 -30.27 27.11 -2.21
CA ASP A 88 -31.23 27.50 -3.23
C ASP A 88 -30.68 28.59 -4.17
N LYS A 89 -29.69 29.32 -3.74
CA LYS A 89 -29.16 30.47 -4.45
C LYS A 89 -27.89 30.15 -5.25
N TYR A 90 -26.98 29.33 -4.73
CA TYR A 90 -25.68 29.07 -5.33
C TYR A 90 -25.56 27.63 -5.85
N ALA A 91 -24.88 27.45 -7.00
CA ALA A 91 -24.73 26.17 -7.65
C ALA A 91 -23.91 25.17 -6.81
N VAL A 92 -22.73 25.59 -6.30
CA VAL A 92 -21.87 24.77 -5.44
C VAL A 92 -22.59 24.35 -4.18
N ASP A 93 -23.24 25.27 -3.49
CA ASP A 93 -23.96 24.99 -2.27
C ASP A 93 -25.08 23.95 -2.49
N GLY A 94 -25.83 24.14 -3.58
CA GLY A 94 -26.95 23.23 -3.93
C GLY A 94 -26.48 21.83 -4.29
N VAL A 95 -25.40 21.69 -5.08
CA VAL A 95 -24.89 20.40 -5.50
C VAL A 95 -24.24 19.64 -4.34
N LEU A 96 -23.55 20.35 -3.44
CA LEU A 96 -22.95 19.75 -2.23
C LEU A 96 -24.00 19.20 -1.28
N LEU A 97 -25.16 19.90 -1.15
CA LEU A 97 -26.28 19.37 -0.39
C LEU A 97 -26.73 18.03 -0.96
N TYR A 98 -26.98 17.95 -2.27
CA TYR A 98 -27.41 16.69 -2.90
C TYR A 98 -26.37 15.58 -2.74
N ALA A 99 -25.09 15.89 -2.95
CA ALA A 99 -24.00 14.96 -2.79
C ALA A 99 -23.96 14.37 -1.36
N SER A 100 -24.20 15.17 -0.32
CA SER A 100 -24.22 14.71 1.07
C SER A 100 -25.33 13.69 1.40
N TYR A 101 -26.42 13.70 0.65
CA TYR A 101 -27.48 12.69 0.78
C TYR A 101 -27.19 11.44 -0.06
N LEU A 102 -26.67 11.63 -1.27
CA LEU A 102 -26.39 10.56 -2.23
C LEU A 102 -25.16 9.74 -1.80
N SER A 103 -24.15 10.37 -1.16
CA SER A 103 -22.94 9.69 -0.67
C SER A 103 -23.20 8.61 0.39
N LYS A 104 -24.40 8.57 0.98
CA LYS A 104 -24.80 7.46 1.85
C LYS A 104 -24.91 6.10 1.14
N ALA A 105 -24.95 6.08 -0.18
CA ALA A 105 -25.04 4.84 -0.94
C ALA A 105 -24.10 4.78 -2.15
N PHE A 106 -23.62 5.92 -2.64
CA PHE A 106 -22.83 6.03 -3.86
C PHE A 106 -21.56 6.84 -3.66
N ASP A 107 -20.52 6.59 -4.47
CA ASP A 107 -19.49 7.59 -4.71
C ASP A 107 -20.09 8.66 -5.63
N VAL A 108 -20.01 9.94 -5.24
CA VAL A 108 -20.73 11.03 -5.92
C VAL A 108 -19.74 12.09 -6.42
N LEU A 109 -19.77 12.36 -7.71
CA LEU A 109 -19.16 13.57 -8.27
C LEU A 109 -20.21 14.67 -8.35
N ALA A 110 -20.03 15.71 -7.53
CA ALA A 110 -20.87 16.89 -7.53
C ALA A 110 -20.27 17.96 -8.48
N ILE A 111 -21.01 18.37 -9.49
CA ILE A 111 -20.56 19.38 -10.45
C ILE A 111 -21.47 20.60 -10.38
N ALA A 112 -20.90 21.75 -10.10
CA ALA A 112 -21.56 23.03 -10.18
C ALA A 112 -21.20 23.72 -11.50
N VAL A 113 -22.22 24.16 -12.26
CA VAL A 113 -22.02 24.88 -13.53
C VAL A 113 -22.74 26.21 -13.48
N SER A 114 -22.09 27.31 -13.91
CA SER A 114 -22.72 28.63 -13.95
C SER A 114 -22.29 29.41 -15.18
N GLY A 115 -23.25 30.12 -15.79
CA GLY A 115 -23.05 30.92 -16.99
C GLY A 115 -23.92 30.45 -18.16
N THR A 116 -24.05 31.29 -19.18
CA THR A 116 -24.86 31.03 -20.39
C THR A 116 -24.05 31.02 -21.68
N ASP A 117 -22.75 31.24 -21.56
CA ASP A 117 -21.80 31.15 -22.69
C ASP A 117 -20.96 29.87 -22.57
N LYS A 118 -21.07 29.00 -23.57
CA LYS A 118 -20.37 27.71 -23.62
C LYS A 118 -18.86 27.83 -23.48
N ASN A 119 -18.28 28.94 -23.91
CA ASN A 119 -16.82 29.19 -23.85
C ASN A 119 -16.40 29.89 -22.55
N ASN A 120 -17.34 30.29 -21.69
CA ASN A 120 -17.06 31.05 -20.48
C ASN A 120 -17.96 30.58 -19.31
N LEU A 121 -18.01 29.26 -19.12
CA LEU A 121 -18.69 28.67 -17.98
C LEU A 121 -17.76 28.69 -16.75
N LYS A 122 -18.32 28.93 -15.58
CA LYS A 122 -17.66 28.64 -14.31
C LYS A 122 -18.08 27.26 -13.84
N ILE A 123 -17.10 26.37 -13.62
CA ILE A 123 -17.34 24.98 -13.28
C ILE A 123 -16.52 24.62 -12.04
N SER A 124 -17.13 23.94 -11.10
CA SER A 124 -16.45 23.39 -9.94
C SER A 124 -16.84 21.95 -9.71
N HIS A 125 -15.87 21.12 -9.34
CA HIS A 125 -16.05 19.71 -9.11
C HIS A 125 -15.70 19.36 -7.67
N TYR A 126 -16.55 18.57 -7.03
CA TYR A 126 -16.34 18.05 -5.69
C TYR A 126 -16.60 16.54 -5.69
N LEU A 127 -15.65 15.77 -5.21
CA LEU A 127 -15.81 14.34 -5.02
C LEU A 127 -16.29 14.06 -3.59
N HIS A 128 -17.41 13.38 -3.44
CA HIS A 128 -17.95 12.93 -2.16
C HIS A 128 -18.04 11.40 -2.18
N LEU A 129 -17.03 10.76 -1.60
CA LEU A 129 -16.99 9.31 -1.55
C LEU A 129 -18.07 8.76 -0.61
N LYS A 130 -18.49 7.53 -0.87
CA LYS A 130 -19.49 6.84 -0.07
C LYS A 130 -19.05 6.74 1.39
N ASP A 131 -19.99 7.09 2.29
CA ASP A 131 -19.83 7.06 3.74
C ASP A 131 -18.79 8.06 4.30
N GLU A 132 -18.17 8.91 3.46
CA GLU A 132 -17.30 9.99 3.94
C GLU A 132 -18.13 11.19 4.45
N PRO A 133 -17.64 11.93 5.46
CA PRO A 133 -18.40 13.03 6.06
C PRO A 133 -18.43 14.28 5.18
N LEU A 134 -17.44 14.50 4.32
CA LEU A 134 -17.29 15.72 3.55
C LEU A 134 -16.87 15.45 2.10
N ALA A 135 -17.36 16.27 1.19
CA ALA A 135 -16.86 16.36 -0.17
C ALA A 135 -15.60 17.23 -0.23
N PHE A 136 -14.72 16.95 -1.19
CA PHE A 136 -13.49 17.72 -1.42
C PHE A 136 -13.35 18.10 -2.89
N PRO A 137 -12.72 19.27 -3.21
CA PRO A 137 -12.45 19.67 -4.58
C PRO A 137 -11.51 18.67 -5.26
N TYR A 138 -11.83 18.27 -6.49
CA TYR A 138 -11.01 17.23 -7.12
C TYR A 138 -10.62 17.53 -8.56
N PHE A 139 -11.51 17.62 -9.50
CA PHE A 139 -11.19 17.92 -10.90
C PHE A 139 -10.92 19.42 -11.15
N GLY A 140 -10.46 19.75 -12.37
CA GLY A 140 -10.27 21.13 -12.80
C GLY A 140 -11.59 21.88 -13.06
N ASP A 141 -11.54 22.93 -13.86
CA ASP A 141 -12.62 23.88 -14.12
C ASP A 141 -13.33 23.66 -15.48
N SER A 142 -13.17 22.48 -16.08
CA SER A 142 -13.76 22.11 -17.38
C SER A 142 -14.51 20.82 -17.29
N LEU A 143 -15.64 20.70 -18.03
CA LEU A 143 -16.35 19.42 -18.14
C LEU A 143 -15.48 18.37 -18.83
N LEU A 144 -15.42 17.17 -18.24
CA LEU A 144 -14.69 16.03 -18.75
C LEU A 144 -15.66 14.93 -19.22
N SER A 145 -15.17 14.04 -20.07
CA SER A 145 -15.97 12.86 -20.46
C SER A 145 -16.31 11.98 -19.27
N PRO A 146 -17.41 11.23 -19.28
CA PRO A 146 -17.72 10.27 -18.22
C PRO A 146 -16.59 9.25 -17.99
N SER A 147 -15.88 8.83 -19.04
CA SER A 147 -14.72 7.94 -18.92
C SER A 147 -13.55 8.58 -18.17
N ASP A 148 -13.30 9.88 -18.40
CA ASP A 148 -12.23 10.61 -17.69
C ASP A 148 -12.59 10.83 -16.22
N TYR A 149 -13.84 11.17 -15.92
CA TYR A 149 -14.31 11.26 -14.52
C TYR A 149 -14.18 9.92 -13.79
N HIS A 150 -14.59 8.82 -14.42
CA HIS A 150 -14.49 7.48 -13.83
C HIS A 150 -13.03 7.07 -13.61
N SER A 151 -12.15 7.34 -14.59
CA SER A 151 -10.71 7.09 -14.45
C SER A 151 -10.08 7.94 -13.36
N GLY A 152 -10.48 9.21 -13.27
CA GLY A 152 -10.05 10.14 -12.23
C GLY A 152 -10.48 9.68 -10.83
N LEU A 153 -11.73 9.24 -10.66
CA LEU A 153 -12.22 8.68 -9.41
C LEU A 153 -11.32 7.53 -8.94
N ASN A 154 -11.10 6.54 -9.79
CA ASN A 154 -10.33 5.34 -9.46
C ASN A 154 -8.84 5.63 -9.20
N SER A 155 -8.34 6.78 -9.65
CA SER A 155 -6.97 7.22 -9.38
C SER A 155 -6.84 8.16 -8.17
N SER A 156 -7.96 8.58 -7.56
CA SER A 156 -7.92 9.46 -6.39
C SER A 156 -7.27 8.77 -5.19
N GLU A 157 -6.44 9.51 -4.45
CA GLU A 157 -5.76 8.98 -3.27
C GLU A 157 -6.76 8.66 -2.14
N GLU A 158 -7.80 9.46 -2.02
CA GLU A 158 -8.88 9.28 -1.06
C GLU A 158 -9.67 7.99 -1.35
N LYS A 159 -9.98 7.73 -2.61
CA LYS A 159 -10.65 6.48 -3.02
C LYS A 159 -9.77 5.27 -2.77
N LYS A 160 -8.50 5.34 -3.17
CA LYS A 160 -7.53 4.26 -2.90
C LYS A 160 -7.40 3.98 -1.41
N ARG A 161 -7.33 5.03 -0.57
CA ARG A 161 -7.28 4.88 0.89
C ARG A 161 -8.55 4.21 1.42
N GLN A 162 -9.73 4.67 1.01
CA GLN A 162 -11.00 4.08 1.42
C GLN A 162 -11.12 2.60 1.01
N ASP A 163 -10.74 2.27 -0.22
CA ASP A 163 -10.74 0.90 -0.72
C ASP A 163 -9.75 0.03 0.06
N TYR A 164 -8.58 0.59 0.38
CA TYR A 164 -7.59 -0.09 1.22
C TYR A 164 -8.10 -0.38 2.63
N ASP A 165 -8.74 0.60 3.27
CA ASP A 165 -9.30 0.42 4.61
C ASP A 165 -10.40 -0.65 4.61
N LYS A 166 -11.26 -0.67 3.58
CA LYS A 166 -12.26 -1.73 3.38
C LYS A 166 -11.62 -3.11 3.21
N LEU A 167 -10.54 -3.20 2.43
CA LEU A 167 -9.80 -4.45 2.28
C LEU A 167 -9.20 -4.92 3.62
N LEU A 168 -8.62 -4.02 4.41
CA LEU A 168 -8.07 -4.34 5.73
C LEU A 168 -9.15 -4.84 6.70
N ASP A 169 -10.31 -4.20 6.72
CA ASP A 169 -11.42 -4.63 7.55
C ASP A 169 -11.96 -6.00 7.10
N TYR A 170 -12.08 -6.19 5.79
CA TYR A 170 -12.48 -7.48 5.24
C TYR A 170 -11.47 -8.59 5.56
N THR A 171 -10.17 -8.32 5.55
CA THR A 171 -9.17 -9.35 5.91
C THR A 171 -9.36 -9.92 7.30
N ARG A 172 -9.86 -9.11 8.26
CA ARG A 172 -10.17 -9.58 9.62
C ARG A 172 -11.39 -10.49 9.62
N VAL A 173 -12.44 -10.09 8.88
CA VAL A 173 -13.65 -10.89 8.74
C VAL A 173 -13.29 -12.23 8.10
N LEU A 174 -12.53 -12.23 7.03
CA LEU A 174 -12.05 -13.41 6.34
C LEU A 174 -11.22 -14.32 7.26
N ASN A 175 -10.26 -13.74 8.00
CA ASN A 175 -9.44 -14.51 8.94
C ASN A 175 -10.31 -15.19 10.03
N THR A 176 -11.27 -14.48 10.58
CA THR A 176 -12.22 -15.02 11.56
C THR A 176 -13.07 -16.14 10.96
N ARG A 177 -13.53 -15.98 9.71
CA ARG A 177 -14.27 -17.02 8.98
C ARG A 177 -13.44 -18.28 8.77
N LEU A 178 -12.19 -18.13 8.28
CA LEU A 178 -11.27 -19.23 8.07
C LEU A 178 -10.92 -19.97 9.37
N HIS A 179 -10.78 -19.22 10.48
CA HIS A 179 -10.57 -19.81 11.81
C HIS A 179 -11.79 -20.66 12.26
N LYS A 180 -13.01 -20.13 12.11
CA LYS A 180 -14.25 -20.91 12.39
C LYS A 180 -14.38 -22.15 11.51
N MET A 181 -13.89 -22.08 10.28
CA MET A 181 -13.82 -23.22 9.36
C MET A 181 -12.68 -24.20 9.71
N GLN A 182 -11.92 -23.95 10.77
CA GLN A 182 -10.76 -24.77 11.18
C GLN A 182 -9.74 -24.94 10.03
N ILE A 183 -9.48 -23.88 9.28
CA ILE A 183 -8.39 -23.83 8.31
C ILE A 183 -7.13 -23.40 9.04
N ASP A 184 -6.10 -24.23 8.93
CA ASP A 184 -4.79 -23.94 9.50
C ASP A 184 -4.25 -22.60 8.99
N GLU A 185 -3.73 -21.79 9.89
CA GLU A 185 -3.21 -20.46 9.58
C GLU A 185 -2.16 -20.50 8.47
N ALA A 186 -1.30 -21.50 8.53
CA ALA A 186 -0.27 -21.71 7.52
C ALA A 186 -0.85 -21.96 6.11
N GLU A 187 -2.07 -22.46 5.99
CA GLU A 187 -2.68 -22.84 4.72
C GLU A 187 -3.68 -21.77 4.18
N ARG A 188 -4.07 -20.78 5.01
CA ARG A 188 -5.05 -19.74 4.62
C ARG A 188 -4.65 -19.00 3.36
N CYS A 189 -3.36 -18.63 3.23
CA CYS A 189 -2.87 -17.92 2.06
C CYS A 189 -2.89 -18.78 0.79
N ILE A 190 -2.56 -20.07 0.90
CA ILE A 190 -2.60 -21.01 -0.23
C ILE A 190 -4.05 -21.17 -0.71
N LEU A 191 -4.99 -21.33 0.22
CA LEU A 191 -6.41 -21.39 -0.12
C LEU A 191 -6.89 -20.11 -0.78
N ALA A 192 -6.58 -18.95 -0.20
CA ALA A 192 -6.96 -17.66 -0.75
C ALA A 192 -6.38 -17.43 -2.16
N SER A 193 -5.10 -17.77 -2.38
CA SER A 193 -4.46 -17.66 -3.69
C SER A 193 -5.14 -18.55 -4.74
N CYS A 194 -5.50 -19.79 -4.37
CA CYS A 194 -6.20 -20.70 -5.25
C CYS A 194 -7.59 -20.18 -5.64
N ILE A 195 -8.37 -19.65 -4.67
CA ILE A 195 -9.69 -19.06 -4.92
C ILE A 195 -9.59 -17.86 -5.85
N LEU A 196 -8.67 -16.93 -5.59
CA LEU A 196 -8.51 -15.73 -6.42
C LEU A 196 -8.09 -16.07 -7.85
N LEU A 197 -7.19 -17.07 -8.03
CA LEU A 197 -6.85 -17.56 -9.37
C LEU A 197 -8.03 -18.22 -10.06
N ALA A 198 -8.78 -19.11 -9.37
CA ALA A 198 -9.95 -19.77 -9.92
C ALA A 198 -10.99 -18.75 -10.40
N LEU A 199 -11.19 -17.67 -9.64
CA LEU A 199 -12.07 -16.57 -10.02
C LEU A 199 -11.61 -15.79 -11.28
N ARG A 200 -10.37 -15.96 -11.74
CA ARG A 200 -9.89 -15.43 -13.05
C ARG A 200 -10.19 -16.36 -14.21
N ILE A 201 -10.61 -17.61 -13.95
CA ILE A 201 -10.87 -18.61 -14.97
C ILE A 201 -12.36 -18.60 -15.34
N PRO A 202 -12.73 -18.18 -16.59
CA PRO A 202 -14.14 -18.06 -16.99
C PRO A 202 -14.92 -19.36 -16.83
N LYS A 203 -14.30 -20.52 -17.11
CA LYS A 203 -14.89 -21.85 -16.93
C LYS A 203 -15.32 -22.05 -15.47
N PHE A 204 -14.44 -21.80 -14.50
CA PHE A 204 -14.75 -21.93 -13.07
C PHE A 204 -15.89 -20.99 -12.65
N LYS A 205 -15.81 -19.73 -13.07
CA LYS A 205 -16.85 -18.72 -12.78
C LYS A 205 -18.24 -19.11 -13.26
N SER A 206 -18.34 -19.85 -14.36
CA SER A 206 -19.62 -20.24 -14.95
C SER A 206 -20.38 -21.28 -14.16
N TYR A 207 -19.71 -22.12 -13.34
CA TYR A 207 -20.36 -23.23 -12.64
C TYR A 207 -20.28 -23.21 -11.11
N TYR A 208 -19.29 -22.52 -10.49
CA TYR A 208 -19.07 -22.66 -9.05
C TYR A 208 -20.28 -22.28 -8.18
N LYS A 209 -21.16 -21.38 -8.66
CA LYS A 209 -22.39 -20.97 -7.94
C LYS A 209 -23.47 -22.04 -7.93
N SER A 210 -23.47 -22.91 -8.94
CA SER A 210 -24.44 -23.99 -9.09
C SER A 210 -23.97 -25.37 -8.62
N GLU A 211 -22.67 -25.51 -8.25
CA GLU A 211 -22.14 -26.77 -7.75
C GLU A 211 -22.46 -26.94 -6.26
N ASP A 212 -23.26 -27.92 -5.94
CA ASP A 212 -23.69 -28.20 -4.58
C ASP A 212 -22.77 -29.19 -3.84
N ASP A 213 -22.05 -30.05 -4.57
CA ASP A 213 -21.09 -30.98 -4.01
C ASP A 213 -19.75 -30.27 -3.74
N GLN A 214 -19.45 -30.11 -2.44
CA GLN A 214 -18.24 -29.42 -2.01
C GLN A 214 -16.96 -30.16 -2.44
N GLN A 215 -16.96 -31.48 -2.49
CA GLN A 215 -15.78 -32.25 -2.91
C GLN A 215 -15.52 -32.12 -4.41
N ILE A 216 -16.60 -32.10 -5.21
CA ILE A 216 -16.51 -31.82 -6.64
C ILE A 216 -16.02 -30.38 -6.85
N LEU A 217 -16.58 -29.42 -6.14
CA LEU A 217 -16.20 -28.02 -6.24
C LEU A 217 -14.71 -27.79 -5.95
N VAL A 218 -14.18 -28.34 -4.85
CA VAL A 218 -12.75 -28.16 -4.50
C VAL A 218 -11.83 -28.85 -5.49
N ASN A 219 -12.20 -30.06 -5.95
CA ASN A 219 -11.39 -30.79 -6.93
C ASN A 219 -11.31 -30.06 -8.27
N ASN A 220 -12.45 -29.54 -8.74
CA ASN A 220 -12.53 -28.77 -9.98
C ASN A 220 -11.80 -27.44 -9.85
N MET A 221 -11.94 -26.71 -8.72
CA MET A 221 -11.21 -25.48 -8.46
C MET A 221 -9.70 -25.67 -8.58
N VAL A 222 -9.15 -26.63 -7.86
CA VAL A 222 -7.71 -26.95 -7.90
C VAL A 222 -7.30 -27.43 -9.29
N GLY A 223 -8.12 -28.29 -9.91
CA GLY A 223 -7.87 -28.81 -11.27
C GLY A 223 -7.80 -27.69 -12.31
N ASP A 224 -8.80 -26.79 -12.34
CA ASP A 224 -8.85 -25.68 -13.29
C ASP A 224 -7.67 -24.71 -13.12
N VAL A 225 -7.22 -24.45 -11.87
CA VAL A 225 -6.05 -23.61 -11.60
C VAL A 225 -4.77 -24.28 -12.13
N LEU A 226 -4.57 -25.56 -11.86
CA LEU A 226 -3.39 -26.29 -12.35
C LEU A 226 -3.38 -26.40 -13.89
N ASP A 227 -4.53 -26.66 -14.50
CA ASP A 227 -4.68 -26.68 -15.96
C ASP A 227 -4.38 -25.32 -16.58
N TRP A 228 -4.74 -24.24 -15.90
CA TRP A 228 -4.41 -22.89 -16.34
C TRP A 228 -2.89 -22.66 -16.40
N PHE A 229 -2.14 -23.07 -15.37
CA PHE A 229 -0.68 -22.99 -15.36
C PHE A 229 -0.03 -23.87 -16.45
N LYS A 230 -0.56 -25.09 -16.67
CA LYS A 230 -0.09 -25.99 -17.74
C LYS A 230 -0.27 -25.36 -19.13
N LYS A 231 -1.43 -24.72 -19.39
CA LYS A 231 -1.71 -24.01 -20.63
C LYS A 231 -0.85 -22.78 -20.84
N ALA A 232 -0.40 -22.15 -19.76
CA ALA A 232 0.55 -21.04 -19.78
C ALA A 232 2.00 -21.46 -20.06
N ASN A 233 2.27 -22.74 -20.32
CA ASN A 233 3.59 -23.34 -20.55
C ASN A 233 4.57 -23.11 -19.39
N VAL A 234 4.08 -23.14 -18.16
CA VAL A 234 4.93 -23.15 -16.98
C VAL A 234 5.70 -24.46 -16.92
N ASP A 235 6.97 -24.41 -16.54
CA ASP A 235 7.85 -25.59 -16.46
C ASP A 235 7.28 -26.70 -15.56
N GLU A 236 7.46 -27.98 -15.97
CA GLU A 236 6.89 -29.14 -15.27
C GLU A 236 7.36 -29.24 -13.80
N THR A 237 8.58 -28.88 -13.49
CA THR A 237 9.09 -28.91 -12.11
C THR A 237 8.36 -27.89 -11.24
N LYS A 238 8.09 -26.72 -11.78
CA LYS A 238 7.28 -25.69 -11.15
C LYS A 238 5.82 -26.12 -10.95
N ILE A 239 5.24 -26.78 -11.96
CA ILE A 239 3.88 -27.36 -11.88
C ILE A 239 3.79 -28.37 -10.74
N LYS A 240 4.77 -29.26 -10.58
CA LYS A 240 4.79 -30.25 -9.48
C LYS A 240 4.79 -29.59 -8.10
N VAL A 241 5.50 -28.47 -7.93
CA VAL A 241 5.49 -27.71 -6.67
C VAL A 241 4.10 -27.13 -6.41
N LEU A 242 3.48 -26.49 -7.41
CA LEU A 242 2.12 -25.95 -7.32
C LEU A 242 1.11 -27.06 -7.02
N GLU A 243 1.19 -28.21 -7.71
CA GLU A 243 0.36 -29.40 -7.45
C GLU A 243 0.48 -29.87 -6.00
N SER A 244 1.70 -29.99 -5.49
CA SER A 244 1.95 -30.41 -4.10
C SER A 244 1.31 -29.45 -3.10
N LYS A 245 1.42 -28.15 -3.31
CA LYS A 245 0.85 -27.15 -2.39
C LYS A 245 -0.67 -27.06 -2.50
N TYR A 246 -1.23 -27.07 -3.71
CA TYR A 246 -2.68 -27.03 -3.89
C TYR A 246 -3.37 -28.36 -3.56
N ALA A 247 -2.67 -29.48 -3.54
CA ALA A 247 -3.22 -30.75 -3.07
C ALA A 247 -3.69 -30.68 -1.61
N THR A 248 -3.04 -29.88 -0.76
CA THR A 248 -3.44 -29.68 0.64
C THR A 248 -4.86 -29.12 0.76
N ILE A 249 -5.27 -28.27 -0.20
CA ILE A 249 -6.61 -27.66 -0.22
C ILE A 249 -7.70 -28.74 -0.33
N ARG A 250 -7.48 -29.79 -1.15
CA ARG A 250 -8.45 -30.89 -1.28
C ARG A 250 -8.68 -31.58 0.06
N GLY A 251 -7.60 -31.78 0.84
CA GLY A 251 -7.67 -32.35 2.19
C GLY A 251 -8.46 -31.50 3.18
N MET A 252 -8.40 -30.17 3.07
CA MET A 252 -9.13 -29.26 3.98
C MET A 252 -10.65 -29.43 3.93
N PHE A 253 -11.18 -29.90 2.80
CA PHE A 253 -12.61 -30.04 2.54
C PHE A 253 -13.07 -31.48 2.38
N SER A 254 -12.23 -32.48 2.73
CA SER A 254 -12.52 -33.88 2.54
C SER A 254 -13.37 -34.50 3.65
N ASP A 255 -13.49 -33.89 4.82
CA ASP A 255 -14.26 -34.43 5.94
C ASP A 255 -15.77 -34.13 5.80
N PRO A 256 -16.61 -35.17 5.54
CA PRO A 256 -18.06 -34.98 5.39
C PRO A 256 -18.75 -34.53 6.67
N LYS A 257 -18.14 -34.73 7.84
CA LYS A 257 -18.68 -34.33 9.13
C LYS A 257 -18.47 -32.86 9.44
N ASN A 258 -17.43 -32.27 8.86
CA ASN A 258 -17.08 -30.87 9.03
C ASN A 258 -17.48 -30.08 7.76
N LYS A 259 -18.77 -29.75 7.66
CA LYS A 259 -19.32 -28.99 6.51
C LYS A 259 -18.77 -27.56 6.49
N LYS A 260 -17.63 -27.38 5.84
CA LYS A 260 -17.04 -26.08 5.58
C LYS A 260 -17.70 -25.48 4.35
N ASP A 261 -18.28 -24.30 4.44
CA ASP A 261 -18.96 -23.63 3.32
C ASP A 261 -17.94 -23.03 2.33
N LEU A 262 -17.38 -23.86 1.44
CA LEU A 262 -16.43 -23.42 0.41
C LEU A 262 -17.11 -22.50 -0.61
N ARG A 263 -18.31 -22.82 -1.09
CA ARG A 263 -19.02 -21.99 -2.07
C ARG A 263 -19.31 -20.59 -1.56
N GLY A 264 -19.81 -20.50 -0.32
CA GLY A 264 -20.04 -19.20 0.31
C GLY A 264 -18.73 -18.44 0.58
N LEU A 265 -17.62 -19.12 0.87
CA LEU A 265 -16.29 -18.49 0.99
C LEU A 265 -15.84 -17.89 -0.36
N ILE A 266 -15.99 -18.66 -1.46
CA ILE A 266 -15.61 -18.19 -2.81
C ILE A 266 -16.46 -16.96 -3.21
N ALA A 267 -17.78 -17.00 -2.98
CA ALA A 267 -18.69 -15.90 -3.29
C ALA A 267 -18.34 -14.62 -2.50
N ASP A 268 -18.04 -14.78 -1.22
CA ASP A 268 -17.64 -13.69 -0.32
C ASP A 268 -16.30 -13.06 -0.77
N MET A 269 -15.32 -13.88 -1.15
CA MET A 269 -14.05 -13.38 -1.69
C MET A 269 -14.21 -12.75 -3.09
N GLU A 270 -15.12 -13.24 -3.93
CA GLU A 270 -15.45 -12.62 -5.22
C GLU A 270 -15.99 -11.21 -5.01
N GLU A 271 -16.87 -11.02 -4.05
CA GLU A 271 -17.50 -9.72 -3.78
C GLU A 271 -16.50 -8.71 -3.23
N ASN A 272 -15.67 -9.10 -2.27
CA ASN A 272 -14.86 -8.16 -1.50
C ASN A 272 -13.41 -8.01 -2.00
N ILE A 273 -12.79 -9.06 -2.51
CA ILE A 273 -11.37 -9.04 -2.95
C ILE A 273 -11.25 -8.95 -4.47
N ASP A 274 -11.91 -9.84 -5.22
CA ASP A 274 -11.82 -9.84 -6.69
C ASP A 274 -12.34 -8.51 -7.28
N SER A 275 -13.36 -7.92 -6.66
CA SER A 275 -13.86 -6.58 -6.99
C SER A 275 -12.83 -5.49 -6.69
N PHE A 276 -12.17 -5.56 -5.52
CA PHE A 276 -11.11 -4.62 -5.16
C PHE A 276 -9.93 -4.68 -6.15
N GLU A 277 -9.44 -5.87 -6.49
CA GLU A 277 -8.33 -6.04 -7.44
C GLU A 277 -8.66 -5.54 -8.85
N LYS A 278 -9.90 -5.68 -9.30
CA LYS A 278 -10.34 -5.14 -10.59
C LYS A 278 -10.29 -3.62 -10.65
N THR A 279 -10.59 -2.97 -9.53
CA THR A 279 -10.54 -1.51 -9.40
C THR A 279 -9.12 -1.02 -9.15
N ASN A 280 -8.38 -1.71 -8.29
CA ASN A 280 -7.00 -1.37 -7.88
C ASN A 280 -6.00 -2.34 -8.51
N ARG A 281 -5.88 -2.31 -9.83
CA ARG A 281 -4.95 -3.17 -10.57
C ARG A 281 -3.51 -2.98 -10.09
N TYR A 282 -2.76 -4.08 -10.04
CA TYR A 282 -1.35 -4.10 -9.62
C TYR A 282 -1.12 -3.72 -8.14
N TYR A 283 -2.08 -4.03 -7.29
CA TYR A 283 -1.93 -3.98 -5.85
C TYR A 283 -1.59 -5.38 -5.30
N ASP A 284 -0.61 -5.48 -4.40
CA ASP A 284 -0.19 -6.78 -3.81
C ASP A 284 -1.20 -7.26 -2.74
N VAL A 285 -2.39 -7.69 -3.18
CA VAL A 285 -3.46 -8.18 -2.29
C VAL A 285 -3.02 -9.44 -1.56
N LEU A 286 -2.36 -10.40 -2.24
CA LEU A 286 -1.92 -11.63 -1.59
C LEU A 286 -0.87 -11.38 -0.51
N GLY A 287 0.05 -10.43 -0.73
CA GLY A 287 1.00 -10.01 0.31
C GLY A 287 0.29 -9.39 1.51
N GLN A 288 -0.74 -8.56 1.30
CA GLN A 288 -1.52 -7.99 2.40
C GLN A 288 -2.30 -9.04 3.18
N LEU A 289 -2.94 -9.99 2.49
CA LEU A 289 -3.60 -11.13 3.14
C LEU A 289 -2.61 -11.97 3.95
N TYR A 290 -1.42 -12.21 3.40
CA TYR A 290 -0.36 -12.95 4.10
C TYR A 290 0.05 -12.26 5.40
N VAL A 291 0.34 -10.95 5.35
CA VAL A 291 0.65 -10.15 6.55
C VAL A 291 -0.49 -10.18 7.57
N ALA A 292 -1.74 -10.01 7.10
CA ALA A 292 -2.91 -10.01 7.97
C ALA A 292 -3.09 -11.38 8.67
N PHE A 293 -2.92 -12.48 7.96
CA PHE A 293 -3.06 -13.82 8.55
C PHE A 293 -1.91 -14.14 9.52
N LEU A 294 -0.70 -13.71 9.24
CA LEU A 294 0.44 -13.91 10.15
C LEU A 294 0.29 -13.15 11.48
N ARG A 295 -0.31 -11.96 11.48
CA ARG A 295 -0.53 -11.21 12.73
C ARG A 295 -1.41 -11.93 13.74
N TYR A 296 -2.29 -12.81 13.27
CA TYR A 296 -3.19 -13.58 14.12
C TYR A 296 -2.65 -14.98 14.43
N ALA A 297 -1.51 -15.34 13.83
CA ALA A 297 -0.84 -16.61 14.09
C ALA A 297 0.10 -16.46 15.29
N ASN A 298 -0.12 -17.24 16.35
CA ASN A 298 0.83 -17.30 17.49
C ASN A 298 2.19 -17.95 17.12
N THR A 299 2.43 -18.25 15.84
CA THR A 299 3.59 -18.97 15.32
C THR A 299 4.54 -18.12 14.48
N SER A 300 4.60 -16.79 14.75
CA SER A 300 5.39 -15.82 13.96
C SER A 300 6.90 -16.11 13.87
N ASN A 301 7.44 -17.09 14.59
CA ASN A 301 8.87 -17.31 14.67
C ASN A 301 9.48 -18.24 13.59
N ASP A 302 8.69 -19.02 12.85
CA ASP A 302 9.25 -20.10 12.02
C ASP A 302 9.54 -19.73 10.55
N LEU A 303 9.05 -18.61 10.03
CA LEU A 303 9.16 -18.35 8.59
C LEU A 303 10.19 -17.28 8.19
N GLY A 304 10.69 -16.45 9.11
CA GLY A 304 11.72 -15.43 8.81
C GLY A 304 11.36 -14.42 7.69
N VAL A 305 10.14 -14.53 7.14
CA VAL A 305 9.68 -13.73 6.02
C VAL A 305 9.20 -12.37 6.50
N VAL A 306 9.83 -11.32 5.99
CA VAL A 306 9.46 -9.92 6.25
C VAL A 306 8.96 -9.32 4.95
N LEU A 307 7.65 -9.08 4.84
CA LEU A 307 7.10 -8.44 3.65
C LEU A 307 7.30 -6.93 3.69
N THR A 308 7.75 -6.40 2.56
CA THR A 308 7.97 -4.96 2.39
C THR A 308 6.63 -4.23 2.27
N PRO A 309 6.41 -3.16 3.03
CA PRO A 309 5.20 -2.34 2.87
C PRO A 309 5.03 -1.82 1.43
N THR A 310 3.79 -1.79 0.94
CA THR A 310 3.51 -1.42 -0.46
C THR A 310 3.97 -0.02 -0.86
N HIS A 311 3.90 0.95 0.05
CA HIS A 311 4.42 2.30 -0.21
C HIS A 311 5.94 2.32 -0.40
N ILE A 312 6.68 1.37 0.19
CA ILE A 312 8.13 1.23 0.00
C ILE A 312 8.45 0.52 -1.31
N THR A 313 7.66 -0.51 -1.71
CA THR A 313 7.87 -1.15 -3.02
C THR A 313 7.63 -0.18 -4.18
N ASP A 314 6.65 0.71 -4.03
CA ASP A 314 6.41 1.81 -4.97
C ASP A 314 7.56 2.84 -4.97
N PHE A 315 8.06 3.21 -3.78
CA PHE A 315 9.20 4.11 -3.64
C PHE A 315 10.48 3.56 -4.28
N PHE A 316 10.75 2.26 -4.22
CA PHE A 316 11.85 1.61 -4.94
C PHE A 316 11.76 1.83 -6.45
N SER A 317 10.56 1.67 -6.99
CA SER A 317 10.30 1.91 -8.41
C SER A 317 10.55 3.37 -8.81
N ASP A 318 10.26 4.32 -7.91
CA ASP A 318 10.55 5.75 -8.11
C ASP A 318 12.05 6.08 -8.00
N ILE A 319 12.77 5.48 -7.05
CA ILE A 319 14.23 5.62 -6.89
C ILE A 319 14.96 5.11 -8.13
N ALA A 320 14.58 3.92 -8.61
CA ALA A 320 15.22 3.28 -9.76
C ALA A 320 14.77 3.84 -11.11
N ASN A 321 13.80 4.78 -11.11
CA ASN A 321 13.22 5.35 -12.33
C ASN A 321 12.70 4.28 -13.30
N VAL A 322 11.93 3.30 -12.76
CA VAL A 322 11.32 2.21 -13.53
C VAL A 322 10.46 2.77 -14.65
N ASN A 323 10.61 2.23 -15.85
CA ASN A 323 9.86 2.59 -17.05
C ASN A 323 9.59 1.34 -17.90
N LYS A 324 8.86 1.48 -19.01
CA LYS A 324 8.44 0.37 -19.88
C LYS A 324 9.60 -0.44 -20.50
N GLU A 325 10.80 0.13 -20.58
CA GLU A 325 12.00 -0.53 -21.12
C GLU A 325 12.77 -1.31 -20.04
N SER A 326 12.43 -1.11 -18.77
CA SER A 326 13.13 -1.74 -17.64
C SER A 326 12.94 -3.25 -17.65
N ILE A 327 13.98 -3.99 -17.25
CA ILE A 327 13.91 -5.42 -16.93
C ILE A 327 14.24 -5.54 -15.45
N VAL A 328 13.23 -5.92 -14.65
CA VAL A 328 13.31 -5.87 -13.18
C VAL A 328 13.54 -7.27 -12.62
N PHE A 329 14.50 -7.37 -11.72
CA PHE A 329 14.92 -8.60 -11.08
C PHE A 329 14.87 -8.50 -9.56
N ASP A 330 14.29 -9.51 -8.91
CA ASP A 330 14.28 -9.64 -7.46
C ASP A 330 14.77 -11.04 -7.07
N ASN A 331 15.89 -11.13 -6.39
CA ASN A 331 16.46 -12.43 -5.98
C ASN A 331 15.98 -12.93 -4.61
N CYS A 332 15.02 -12.23 -3.99
CA CYS A 332 14.36 -12.60 -2.73
C CYS A 332 12.88 -12.22 -2.79
N THR A 333 12.17 -12.75 -3.79
CA THR A 333 10.94 -12.13 -4.32
C THR A 333 9.73 -12.21 -3.37
N GLY A 334 9.73 -13.15 -2.39
CA GLY A 334 8.61 -13.29 -1.46
C GLY A 334 7.28 -13.48 -2.20
N THR A 335 6.32 -12.59 -1.97
CA THR A 335 5.02 -12.54 -2.69
C THR A 335 5.07 -11.79 -4.02
N CYS A 336 6.22 -11.33 -4.49
CA CYS A 336 6.42 -10.48 -5.67
C CYS A 336 5.99 -9.01 -5.52
N GLY A 337 5.91 -8.48 -4.32
CA GLY A 337 5.48 -7.10 -4.08
C GLY A 337 6.27 -6.06 -4.87
N PHE A 338 7.60 -6.17 -4.96
CA PHE A 338 8.45 -5.30 -5.77
C PHE A 338 8.17 -5.43 -7.28
N LEU A 339 7.98 -6.66 -7.77
CA LEU A 339 7.71 -6.90 -9.19
C LEU A 339 6.33 -6.38 -9.60
N ILE A 340 5.33 -6.48 -8.73
CA ILE A 340 3.99 -5.93 -8.96
C ILE A 340 4.02 -4.40 -8.99
N ALA A 341 4.72 -3.77 -8.04
CA ALA A 341 4.89 -2.32 -8.03
C ALA A 341 5.61 -1.82 -9.29
N ALA A 342 6.67 -2.51 -9.72
CA ALA A 342 7.36 -2.24 -10.98
C ALA A 342 6.44 -2.41 -12.19
N MET A 343 5.68 -3.52 -12.26
CA MET A 343 4.70 -3.79 -13.32
C MET A 343 3.70 -2.65 -13.44
N SER A 344 3.15 -2.18 -12.32
CA SER A 344 2.21 -1.05 -12.30
C SER A 344 2.78 0.18 -13.00
N LYS A 345 4.02 0.53 -12.67
CA LYS A 345 4.69 1.69 -13.23
C LYS A 345 5.02 1.55 -14.72
N MET A 346 5.53 0.36 -15.10
CA MET A 346 5.84 0.03 -16.50
C MET A 346 4.61 0.06 -17.39
N ILE A 347 3.48 -0.50 -16.93
CA ILE A 347 2.21 -0.50 -17.66
C ILE A 347 1.65 0.92 -17.79
N LYS A 348 1.77 1.75 -16.75
CA LYS A 348 1.39 3.16 -16.83
C LYS A 348 2.23 3.91 -17.88
N ASP A 349 3.53 3.65 -17.94
CA ASP A 349 4.43 4.25 -18.94
C ASP A 349 4.21 3.70 -20.37
N ALA A 350 3.69 2.49 -20.50
CA ALA A 350 3.30 1.91 -21.80
C ALA A 350 2.08 2.64 -22.44
N ASN A 351 1.37 3.45 -21.67
CA ASN A 351 0.31 4.34 -22.11
C ASN A 351 -0.74 3.65 -23.02
N GLY A 352 -1.17 2.43 -22.66
CA GLY A 352 -2.19 1.67 -23.39
C GLY A 352 -1.69 0.83 -24.57
N ASP A 353 -0.40 0.83 -24.88
CA ASP A 353 0.18 -0.05 -25.88
C ASP A 353 0.15 -1.52 -25.42
N LYS A 354 -0.81 -2.29 -25.99
CA LYS A 354 -1.03 -3.70 -25.62
C LYS A 354 0.13 -4.61 -26.00
N SER A 355 0.95 -4.25 -26.97
CA SER A 355 2.14 -5.03 -27.36
C SER A 355 3.24 -4.87 -26.31
N VAL A 356 3.46 -3.64 -25.83
CA VAL A 356 4.41 -3.33 -24.76
C VAL A 356 3.93 -3.92 -23.44
N GLU A 357 2.65 -3.77 -23.08
CA GLU A 357 2.08 -4.39 -21.85
C GLU A 357 2.30 -5.91 -21.83
N ARG A 358 2.15 -6.57 -22.99
CA ARG A 358 2.41 -8.02 -23.11
C ARG A 358 3.87 -8.37 -22.87
N LEU A 359 4.81 -7.61 -23.46
CA LEU A 359 6.24 -7.82 -23.24
C LEU A 359 6.66 -7.63 -21.78
N ILE A 360 6.14 -6.58 -21.14
CA ILE A 360 6.36 -6.34 -19.71
C ILE A 360 5.97 -7.56 -18.91
N LYS A 361 4.75 -8.06 -19.08
CA LYS A 361 4.23 -9.19 -18.33
C LYS A 361 4.92 -10.51 -18.65
N GLN A 362 5.31 -10.74 -19.90
CA GLN A 362 5.87 -12.03 -20.31
C GLN A 362 7.38 -12.16 -20.09
N ASP A 363 8.15 -11.07 -20.17
CA ASP A 363 9.59 -11.16 -20.31
C ASP A 363 10.39 -10.27 -19.33
N GLN A 364 9.80 -9.17 -18.81
CA GLN A 364 10.59 -8.10 -18.17
C GLN A 364 10.59 -8.15 -16.64
N LEU A 365 9.81 -9.06 -16.02
CA LEU A 365 9.71 -9.20 -14.57
C LEU A 365 10.24 -10.58 -14.17
N VAL A 366 11.25 -10.62 -13.32
CA VAL A 366 11.98 -11.84 -12.98
C VAL A 366 12.22 -11.93 -11.48
N GLY A 367 11.93 -13.09 -10.90
CA GLY A 367 12.15 -13.31 -9.47
C GLY A 367 12.79 -14.65 -9.14
N ILE A 368 13.41 -14.75 -7.97
CA ILE A 368 13.87 -15.99 -7.37
C ILE A 368 13.24 -16.11 -5.99
N GLU A 369 12.64 -17.27 -5.71
CA GLU A 369 12.10 -17.60 -4.39
C GLU A 369 12.61 -18.99 -3.97
N TYR A 370 13.06 -19.08 -2.72
CA TYR A 370 13.65 -20.30 -2.17
C TYR A 370 12.62 -21.26 -1.59
N ALA A 371 11.63 -20.73 -0.88
CA ALA A 371 10.66 -21.53 -0.15
C ALA A 371 9.47 -21.93 -1.04
N ASP A 372 9.19 -23.22 -1.18
CA ASP A 372 8.09 -23.75 -2.01
C ASP A 372 6.75 -23.06 -1.78
N LYS A 373 6.43 -22.79 -0.51
CA LYS A 373 5.16 -22.12 -0.15
C LYS A 373 5.10 -20.70 -0.66
N MET A 374 6.17 -19.92 -0.43
CA MET A 374 6.28 -18.55 -0.92
C MET A 374 6.34 -18.52 -2.45
N TYR A 375 7.03 -19.48 -3.06
CA TYR A 375 7.03 -19.65 -4.51
C TYR A 375 5.60 -19.83 -5.08
N CYS A 376 4.78 -20.67 -4.43
CA CYS A 376 3.39 -20.87 -4.82
C CYS A 376 2.58 -19.56 -4.75
N LEU A 377 2.77 -18.78 -3.68
CA LEU A 377 2.13 -17.47 -3.52
C LEU A 377 2.64 -16.45 -4.55
N ALA A 378 3.95 -16.42 -4.80
CA ALA A 378 4.57 -15.57 -5.80
C ALA A 378 4.04 -15.85 -7.21
N ALA A 379 4.04 -17.10 -7.63
CA ALA A 379 3.52 -17.53 -8.93
C ALA A 379 2.03 -17.18 -9.08
N SER A 380 1.24 -17.42 -8.03
CA SER A 380 -0.19 -17.09 -8.02
C SER A 380 -0.43 -15.59 -8.12
N ASN A 381 0.34 -14.80 -7.38
CA ASN A 381 0.20 -13.34 -7.35
C ASN A 381 0.54 -12.73 -8.72
N MET A 382 1.65 -13.15 -9.33
CA MET A 382 2.02 -12.72 -10.68
C MET A 382 0.94 -13.14 -11.71
N ALA A 383 0.42 -14.37 -11.59
CA ALA A 383 -0.64 -14.89 -12.46
C ALA A 383 -1.95 -14.07 -12.34
N ILE A 384 -2.37 -13.68 -11.14
CA ILE A 384 -3.52 -12.81 -10.89
C ILE A 384 -3.37 -11.48 -11.62
N HIS A 385 -2.15 -10.92 -11.67
CA HIS A 385 -1.86 -9.67 -12.36
C HIS A 385 -1.60 -9.83 -13.88
N GLY A 386 -1.75 -11.06 -14.39
CA GLY A 386 -1.72 -11.36 -15.82
C GLY A 386 -0.34 -11.71 -16.37
N ASP A 387 0.64 -12.02 -15.50
CA ASP A 387 1.88 -12.68 -15.91
C ASP A 387 1.64 -14.19 -16.06
N GLY A 388 1.30 -14.60 -17.28
CA GLY A 388 0.98 -16.00 -17.57
C GLY A 388 2.16 -16.96 -17.57
N LYS A 389 3.41 -16.48 -17.73
CA LYS A 389 4.60 -17.32 -17.83
C LYS A 389 5.31 -17.55 -16.50
N THR A 390 4.99 -16.75 -15.48
CA THR A 390 5.67 -16.74 -14.17
C THR A 390 7.19 -16.92 -14.30
N ASN A 391 7.90 -15.83 -14.64
CA ASN A 391 9.36 -15.83 -14.65
C ASN A 391 9.95 -15.85 -13.23
N ILE A 392 9.24 -16.52 -12.32
CA ILE A 392 9.72 -16.79 -10.96
C ILE A 392 10.45 -18.12 -10.98
N CYS A 393 11.70 -18.11 -10.56
CA CYS A 393 12.54 -19.30 -10.42
C CYS A 393 12.46 -19.81 -8.98
N LEU A 394 12.27 -21.14 -8.83
CA LEU A 394 12.42 -21.79 -7.53
C LEU A 394 13.91 -22.06 -7.29
N GLY A 395 14.48 -21.51 -6.23
CA GLY A 395 15.89 -21.68 -5.91
C GLY A 395 16.46 -20.65 -4.97
N SER A 396 17.74 -20.71 -4.72
CA SER A 396 18.43 -19.77 -3.85
C SER A 396 18.87 -18.51 -4.63
N GLY A 397 18.51 -17.33 -4.14
CA GLY A 397 18.91 -16.02 -4.71
C GLY A 397 20.40 -15.70 -4.65
N ILE A 398 21.20 -16.56 -4.02
CA ILE A 398 22.65 -16.48 -3.95
C ILE A 398 23.35 -17.68 -4.67
N ASN A 399 22.59 -18.48 -5.43
CA ASN A 399 23.17 -19.58 -6.19
C ASN A 399 23.79 -19.08 -7.50
N PRO A 400 25.13 -19.25 -7.71
CA PRO A 400 25.81 -18.77 -8.90
C PRO A 400 25.21 -19.28 -10.22
N SER A 401 24.78 -20.55 -10.26
CA SER A 401 24.21 -21.15 -11.49
C SER A 401 22.87 -20.50 -11.85
N VAL A 402 22.00 -20.25 -10.89
CA VAL A 402 20.71 -19.58 -11.11
C VAL A 402 20.93 -18.12 -11.56
N ILE A 403 21.87 -17.43 -10.93
CA ILE A 403 22.24 -16.06 -11.34
C ILE A 403 22.79 -16.02 -12.78
N GLU A 404 23.61 -17.01 -13.17
CA GLU A 404 24.12 -17.09 -14.53
C GLU A 404 22.99 -17.34 -15.55
N GLU A 405 22.00 -18.14 -15.23
CA GLU A 405 20.80 -18.32 -16.07
C GLU A 405 20.04 -16.99 -16.24
N ILE A 406 19.90 -16.20 -15.17
CA ILE A 406 19.26 -14.88 -15.24
C ILE A 406 20.04 -13.93 -16.17
N LYS A 407 21.36 -13.92 -16.10
CA LYS A 407 22.23 -13.10 -16.96
C LYS A 407 22.10 -13.45 -18.44
N GLN A 408 21.90 -14.74 -18.75
CA GLN A 408 21.85 -15.26 -20.11
C GLN A 408 20.44 -15.25 -20.73
N ARG A 409 19.41 -14.75 -20.01
CA ARG A 409 18.04 -14.69 -20.53
C ARG A 409 17.95 -13.92 -21.84
N LYS A 410 17.16 -14.47 -22.76
CA LYS A 410 16.92 -13.89 -24.09
C LYS A 410 15.47 -14.12 -24.51
N SER A 411 14.94 -13.22 -25.32
CA SER A 411 13.73 -13.43 -26.11
C SER A 411 14.07 -13.12 -27.55
N LYS A 412 14.15 -14.14 -28.39
CA LYS A 412 14.73 -14.08 -29.74
C LYS A 412 16.15 -13.51 -29.69
N GLU A 413 16.42 -12.42 -30.41
CA GLU A 413 17.72 -11.72 -30.42
C GLU A 413 17.88 -10.67 -29.30
N ARG A 414 16.80 -10.35 -28.56
CA ARG A 414 16.83 -9.35 -27.49
C ARG A 414 17.37 -9.96 -26.20
N SER A 415 18.43 -9.34 -25.65
CA SER A 415 18.88 -9.66 -24.29
C SER A 415 17.81 -9.26 -23.28
N LEU A 416 17.54 -10.16 -22.33
CA LEU A 416 16.65 -9.92 -21.19
C LEU A 416 17.44 -9.89 -19.87
N ARG A 417 18.72 -9.54 -19.93
CA ARG A 417 19.54 -9.32 -18.74
C ARG A 417 18.97 -8.14 -17.94
N PRO A 418 18.78 -8.27 -16.63
CA PRO A 418 18.15 -7.24 -15.83
C PRO A 418 18.86 -5.89 -15.84
N THR A 419 18.08 -4.82 -15.93
CA THR A 419 18.56 -3.42 -15.85
C THR A 419 18.38 -2.84 -14.46
N ILE A 420 17.40 -3.38 -13.70
CA ILE A 420 17.06 -2.95 -12.35
C ILE A 420 16.99 -4.17 -11.44
N GLY A 421 17.59 -4.06 -10.27
CA GLY A 421 17.51 -5.04 -9.19
C GLY A 421 16.81 -4.48 -7.98
N PHE A 422 15.87 -5.25 -7.44
CA PHE A 422 15.21 -4.98 -6.17
C PHE A 422 15.42 -6.14 -5.22
N LEU A 423 15.50 -5.89 -3.93
CA LEU A 423 15.47 -6.95 -2.94
C LEU A 423 15.19 -6.46 -1.52
N ASN A 424 14.53 -7.33 -0.77
CA ASN A 424 14.48 -7.35 0.68
C ASN A 424 14.94 -8.75 1.11
N PRO A 425 16.24 -8.95 1.44
CA PRO A 425 16.77 -10.26 1.75
C PRO A 425 16.19 -10.78 3.08
N PRO A 426 16.23 -12.11 3.32
CA PRO A 426 15.86 -12.66 4.61
C PRO A 426 16.79 -12.11 5.69
N TYR A 427 16.23 -11.53 6.76
CA TYR A 427 17.02 -11.02 7.87
C TYR A 427 17.46 -12.16 8.77
N LYS A 428 18.71 -12.13 9.22
CA LYS A 428 19.24 -13.12 10.16
C LYS A 428 18.34 -13.20 11.40
N ALA A 429 17.47 -14.19 11.41
CA ALA A 429 16.65 -14.51 12.57
C ALA A 429 17.45 -15.29 13.63
N ASP A 430 18.51 -15.96 13.22
CA ASP A 430 19.32 -16.83 14.08
C ASP A 430 20.81 -16.57 13.89
N LYS A 431 21.56 -16.55 15.00
CA LYS A 431 23.03 -16.43 15.00
C LYS A 431 23.75 -17.57 14.27
N LYS A 432 23.02 -18.60 13.87
CA LYS A 432 23.53 -19.78 13.16
C LYS A 432 23.57 -19.64 11.64
N SER A 433 22.92 -18.63 11.04
CA SER A 433 23.03 -18.42 9.59
C SER A 433 24.38 -17.77 9.24
N ASP A 434 25.16 -18.45 8.39
CA ASP A 434 26.45 -17.93 7.93
C ASP A 434 26.32 -16.94 6.76
N VAL A 435 25.12 -16.72 6.21
CA VAL A 435 24.90 -15.84 5.07
C VAL A 435 24.54 -14.43 5.57
N GLU A 436 25.27 -13.42 5.10
CA GLU A 436 24.99 -12.02 5.40
C GLU A 436 24.01 -11.44 4.36
N GLU A 437 23.17 -10.49 4.76
CA GLU A 437 22.22 -9.84 3.86
C GLU A 437 22.90 -9.17 2.66
N LEU A 438 24.12 -8.62 2.84
CA LEU A 438 24.91 -8.04 1.76
C LEU A 438 25.38 -9.07 0.71
N GLU A 439 25.37 -10.37 1.00
CA GLU A 439 25.65 -11.40 -0.01
C GLU A 439 24.51 -11.46 -1.04
N PHE A 440 23.26 -11.32 -0.61
CA PHE A 440 22.12 -11.21 -1.53
C PHE A 440 22.20 -9.96 -2.40
N VAL A 441 22.63 -8.83 -1.83
CA VAL A 441 22.86 -7.58 -2.56
C VAL A 441 23.95 -7.79 -3.63
N LYS A 442 25.06 -8.43 -3.27
CA LYS A 442 26.14 -8.78 -4.21
C LYS A 442 25.62 -9.60 -5.39
N TRP A 443 24.87 -10.67 -5.14
CA TRP A 443 24.36 -11.53 -6.20
C TRP A 443 23.28 -10.87 -7.06
N ASN A 444 22.46 -9.97 -6.47
CA ASN A 444 21.56 -9.14 -7.25
C ASN A 444 22.33 -8.26 -8.25
N LEU A 445 23.35 -7.55 -7.77
CA LEU A 445 24.21 -6.69 -8.60
C LEU A 445 24.94 -7.47 -9.69
N GLU A 446 25.43 -8.68 -9.42
CA GLU A 446 26.10 -9.53 -10.41
C GLU A 446 25.16 -9.92 -11.57
N ALA A 447 23.86 -10.04 -11.33
CA ALA A 447 22.88 -10.33 -12.38
C ALA A 447 22.68 -9.17 -13.35
N LEU A 448 22.85 -7.92 -12.89
CA LEU A 448 22.49 -6.73 -13.66
C LEU A 448 23.44 -6.46 -14.83
N VAL A 449 22.96 -5.68 -15.80
CA VAL A 449 23.81 -5.07 -16.83
C VAL A 449 24.77 -4.05 -16.20
N GLN A 450 25.86 -3.72 -16.91
CA GLN A 450 26.73 -2.63 -16.49
C GLN A 450 25.97 -1.30 -16.49
N GLY A 451 26.02 -0.58 -15.37
CA GLY A 451 25.26 0.66 -15.17
C GLY A 451 23.82 0.43 -14.71
N GLY A 452 23.40 -0.83 -14.52
CA GLY A 452 22.08 -1.13 -13.94
C GLY A 452 21.95 -0.64 -12.49
N THR A 453 20.73 -0.38 -12.06
CA THR A 453 20.43 0.15 -10.70
C THR A 453 19.96 -0.96 -9.79
N CYS A 454 20.59 -1.12 -8.63
CA CYS A 454 20.12 -1.99 -7.56
C CYS A 454 19.63 -1.16 -6.38
N VAL A 455 18.42 -1.45 -5.89
CA VAL A 455 17.85 -0.87 -4.68
C VAL A 455 17.55 -1.99 -3.71
N ALA A 456 18.18 -1.95 -2.54
CA ALA A 456 18.08 -2.99 -1.52
C ALA A 456 17.67 -2.40 -0.18
N ILE A 457 16.69 -3.02 0.51
CA ILE A 457 16.41 -2.70 1.90
C ILE A 457 17.03 -3.77 2.80
N VAL A 458 17.87 -3.33 3.72
CA VAL A 458 18.64 -4.22 4.59
C VAL A 458 18.63 -3.71 6.03
N PRO A 459 18.89 -4.57 7.03
CA PRO A 459 19.07 -4.10 8.40
C PRO A 459 20.16 -3.03 8.49
N MET A 460 19.95 -2.00 9.30
CA MET A 460 20.90 -0.90 9.52
C MET A 460 22.29 -1.41 9.94
N GLN A 461 22.36 -2.58 10.57
CA GLN A 461 23.62 -3.24 10.91
C GLN A 461 24.55 -3.46 9.71
N CYS A 462 24.00 -3.68 8.52
CA CYS A 462 24.77 -3.81 7.27
C CYS A 462 25.50 -2.50 6.90
N ALA A 463 24.90 -1.38 7.25
CA ALA A 463 25.44 -0.04 6.99
C ALA A 463 26.51 0.36 8.03
N ILE A 464 26.23 0.18 9.32
CA ILE A 464 27.09 0.66 10.43
C ILE A 464 28.26 -0.26 10.75
N ALA A 465 28.28 -1.49 10.24
CA ALA A 465 29.32 -2.45 10.56
C ALA A 465 30.70 -2.03 10.00
N GLY A 466 31.64 -1.77 10.90
CA GLY A 466 33.03 -1.48 10.60
C GLY A 466 33.94 -2.72 10.65
N GLU A 467 35.27 -2.49 10.72
CA GLU A 467 36.31 -3.55 10.66
C GLU A 467 36.16 -4.67 11.67
N LYS A 468 35.56 -4.41 12.83
CA LYS A 468 35.31 -5.43 13.88
C LYS A 468 34.41 -6.56 13.40
N LYS A 469 33.48 -6.30 12.48
CA LYS A 469 32.61 -7.30 11.82
C LYS A 469 33.21 -7.70 10.47
N LYS A 470 34.29 -8.46 10.51
CA LYS A 470 35.14 -8.82 9.37
C LYS A 470 34.36 -9.21 8.11
N LYS A 471 33.29 -10.00 8.21
CA LYS A 471 32.54 -10.50 7.06
C LYS A 471 31.79 -9.39 6.35
N ILE A 472 31.00 -8.57 7.07
CA ILE A 472 30.28 -7.43 6.50
C ILE A 472 31.26 -6.39 5.95
N TYR A 473 32.35 -6.11 6.66
CA TYR A 473 33.37 -5.20 6.18
C TYR A 473 34.00 -5.65 4.85
N GLN A 474 34.30 -6.95 4.69
CA GLN A 474 34.83 -7.47 3.43
C GLN A 474 33.81 -7.37 2.30
N LEU A 475 32.52 -7.62 2.58
CA LEU A 475 31.45 -7.44 1.61
C LEU A 475 31.31 -5.97 1.19
N LYS A 476 31.33 -5.02 2.12
CA LYS A 476 31.35 -3.58 1.83
C LYS A 476 32.54 -3.21 0.90
N LYS A 477 33.73 -3.74 1.20
CA LYS A 477 34.93 -3.52 0.38
C LYS A 477 34.78 -4.12 -1.01
N GLU A 478 34.25 -5.34 -1.12
CA GLU A 478 34.00 -5.99 -2.42
C GLU A 478 32.97 -5.20 -3.23
N LEU A 479 31.85 -4.81 -2.63
CA LEU A 479 30.81 -4.02 -3.27
C LEU A 479 31.37 -2.71 -3.84
N LEU A 480 32.10 -1.92 -3.06
CA LEU A 480 32.70 -0.67 -3.56
C LEU A 480 33.78 -0.88 -4.63
N SER A 481 34.46 -2.03 -4.60
CA SER A 481 35.48 -2.33 -5.64
C SER A 481 34.88 -2.65 -7.02
N LYS A 482 33.61 -3.05 -7.07
CA LYS A 482 32.92 -3.47 -8.29
C LYS A 482 31.75 -2.57 -8.67
N HIS A 483 31.12 -1.92 -7.71
CA HIS A 483 29.88 -1.18 -7.85
C HIS A 483 29.97 0.19 -7.18
N THR A 484 29.13 1.14 -7.63
CA THR A 484 29.08 2.48 -7.04
C THR A 484 27.92 2.56 -6.03
N LEU A 485 28.21 2.92 -4.79
CA LEU A 485 27.19 3.27 -3.81
C LEU A 485 26.68 4.70 -4.07
N GLU A 486 25.48 4.80 -4.58
CA GLU A 486 24.86 6.08 -4.96
C GLU A 486 24.22 6.78 -3.78
N ALA A 487 23.49 6.01 -2.95
CA ALA A 487 22.76 6.57 -1.81
C ALA A 487 22.52 5.52 -0.73
N VAL A 488 22.29 6.03 0.50
CA VAL A 488 21.75 5.25 1.60
C VAL A 488 20.69 6.08 2.32
N PHE A 489 19.51 5.50 2.54
CA PHE A 489 18.40 6.14 3.25
C PHE A 489 18.14 5.41 4.56
N SER A 490 18.27 6.10 5.69
CA SER A 490 17.85 5.60 6.99
C SER A 490 16.33 5.65 7.09
N MET A 491 15.70 4.49 7.26
CA MET A 491 14.25 4.33 7.19
C MET A 491 13.60 4.43 8.59
N PRO A 492 12.26 4.61 8.67
CA PRO A 492 11.52 4.61 9.94
C PRO A 492 11.81 3.36 10.78
N ASP A 493 11.98 3.53 12.09
CA ASP A 493 12.38 2.45 13.00
C ASP A 493 11.35 1.31 13.06
N GLU A 494 10.09 1.63 12.83
CA GLU A 494 8.97 0.71 12.89
C GLU A 494 8.40 0.33 11.53
N LEU A 495 9.20 0.48 10.47
CA LEU A 495 8.76 0.23 9.10
C LEU A 495 8.11 -1.16 8.92
N PHE A 496 8.67 -2.17 9.57
CA PHE A 496 8.20 -3.56 9.50
C PHE A 496 7.29 -3.98 10.66
N TYR A 497 6.72 -3.03 11.40
CA TYR A 497 5.79 -3.31 12.49
C TYR A 497 4.65 -4.25 12.08
N ASN A 498 4.14 -4.11 10.86
CA ASN A 498 3.07 -4.95 10.33
C ASN A 498 3.48 -6.42 10.15
N SER A 499 4.77 -6.70 10.03
CA SER A 499 5.35 -8.04 9.91
C SER A 499 5.90 -8.57 11.24
N ASP A 500 5.52 -7.94 12.36
CA ASP A 500 5.95 -8.30 13.73
C ASP A 500 7.48 -8.34 13.90
N LYS A 501 8.20 -7.49 13.17
CA LYS A 501 9.66 -7.35 13.26
C LYS A 501 10.03 -5.92 13.67
N SER A 502 10.83 -5.83 14.74
CA SER A 502 11.40 -4.57 15.23
C SER A 502 12.86 -4.46 14.75
N VAL A 503 13.03 -4.24 13.44
CA VAL A 503 14.36 -4.10 12.82
C VAL A 503 14.47 -2.71 12.19
N VAL A 504 15.46 -1.94 12.64
CA VAL A 504 15.84 -0.68 11.99
C VAL A 504 16.53 -0.99 10.68
N THR A 505 16.07 -0.38 9.59
CA THR A 505 16.53 -0.68 8.24
C THR A 505 17.06 0.55 7.51
N CYS A 506 17.83 0.30 6.46
CA CYS A 506 18.22 1.32 5.49
C CYS A 506 17.99 0.80 4.07
N ILE A 507 17.75 1.72 3.14
CA ILE A 507 17.73 1.44 1.71
C ILE A 507 19.08 1.83 1.14
N MET A 508 19.74 0.90 0.44
CA MET A 508 21.00 1.14 -0.28
C MET A 508 20.73 1.17 -1.79
N VAL A 509 21.29 2.15 -2.46
CA VAL A 509 21.18 2.30 -3.92
C VAL A 509 22.57 2.17 -4.55
N PHE A 510 22.70 1.23 -5.48
CA PHE A 510 23.96 0.98 -6.19
C PHE A 510 23.80 1.10 -7.71
N THR A 511 24.88 1.53 -8.36
CA THR A 511 25.09 1.36 -9.81
C THR A 511 25.98 0.14 -10.04
N ALA A 512 25.49 -0.84 -10.77
CA ALA A 512 26.16 -2.12 -11.01
C ALA A 512 27.38 -1.98 -11.94
N HIS A 513 28.42 -2.78 -11.66
CA HIS A 513 29.61 -2.95 -12.49
C HIS A 513 30.35 -1.64 -12.86
N ARG A 514 30.30 -0.68 -11.94
CA ARG A 514 31.11 0.54 -11.96
C ARG A 514 31.74 0.73 -10.59
N PRO A 515 33.06 0.53 -10.45
CA PRO A 515 33.74 0.73 -9.17
C PRO A 515 33.45 2.10 -8.58
N HIS A 516 33.31 2.17 -7.25
CA HIS A 516 33.03 3.43 -6.58
C HIS A 516 34.23 4.40 -6.72
N PRO A 517 34.06 5.56 -7.38
CA PRO A 517 35.16 6.50 -7.60
C PRO A 517 35.60 7.14 -6.27
N LYS A 518 36.90 7.27 -6.04
CA LYS A 518 37.45 7.88 -4.81
C LYS A 518 36.97 9.33 -4.56
N GLY A 519 36.66 10.06 -5.64
CA GLY A 519 36.18 11.44 -5.58
C GLY A 519 34.67 11.60 -5.67
N LYS A 520 33.88 10.52 -5.50
CA LYS A 520 32.45 10.57 -5.58
C LYS A 520 31.83 10.56 -4.16
N GLU A 521 30.99 11.54 -3.90
CA GLU A 521 30.17 11.56 -2.69
C GLU A 521 28.93 10.67 -2.84
N THR A 522 28.59 9.99 -1.77
CA THR A 522 27.35 9.23 -1.61
C THR A 522 26.30 10.10 -0.93
N PHE A 523 25.07 10.04 -1.39
CA PHE A 523 23.94 10.72 -0.77
C PHE A 523 23.42 9.94 0.45
N PHE A 524 23.24 10.61 1.56
CA PHE A 524 22.64 10.04 2.78
C PHE A 524 21.35 10.78 3.10
N GLY A 525 20.23 10.04 3.14
CA GLY A 525 18.92 10.56 3.53
C GLY A 525 18.52 10.07 4.91
N TYR A 526 18.07 10.98 5.77
CA TYR A 526 17.49 10.66 7.09
C TYR A 526 15.97 10.64 6.97
N PHE A 527 15.43 9.51 6.51
CA PHE A 527 14.04 9.37 6.11
C PHE A 527 13.23 8.61 7.16
N LYS A 528 13.14 9.18 8.36
CA LYS A 528 12.55 8.54 9.55
C LYS A 528 11.03 8.73 9.69
N ASP A 529 10.43 9.73 9.05
CA ASP A 529 8.98 9.95 9.05
C ASP A 529 8.41 9.69 7.65
N ASP A 530 7.72 8.58 7.47
CA ASP A 530 7.02 8.23 6.23
C ASP A 530 5.52 8.61 6.28
N GLY A 531 5.06 9.29 7.32
CA GLY A 531 3.68 9.68 7.49
C GLY A 531 2.75 8.59 8.03
N PHE A 532 3.23 7.36 8.17
CA PHE A 532 2.43 6.23 8.66
C PHE A 532 2.42 6.17 10.18
N GLU A 533 1.24 6.02 10.76
CA GLU A 533 1.03 5.95 12.21
C GLU A 533 0.48 4.59 12.63
N LYS A 534 0.85 4.15 13.84
CA LYS A 534 0.31 2.92 14.43
C LYS A 534 -1.15 3.11 14.84
N ARG A 535 -1.99 2.19 14.45
CA ARG A 535 -3.37 2.08 14.91
C ARG A 535 -3.65 0.70 15.46
N LYS A 536 -4.39 0.65 16.59
CA LYS A 536 -4.78 -0.61 17.22
C LYS A 536 -5.51 -1.49 16.20
N ASN A 537 -5.03 -2.71 16.02
CA ASN A 537 -5.54 -3.71 15.10
C ASN A 537 -5.41 -3.41 13.58
N LEU A 538 -4.98 -2.22 13.16
CA LEU A 538 -4.77 -1.85 11.75
C LEU A 538 -3.29 -1.90 11.35
N GLY A 539 -2.41 -1.82 12.32
CA GLY A 539 -0.96 -1.69 12.08
C GLY A 539 -0.58 -0.24 11.76
N ARG A 540 0.43 -0.04 10.90
CA ARG A 540 0.84 1.28 10.43
C ARG A 540 0.09 1.64 9.16
N ILE A 541 -0.60 2.76 9.16
CA ILE A 541 -1.39 3.29 8.04
C ILE A 541 -1.18 4.80 7.91
N ASP A 542 -1.26 5.33 6.68
CA ASP A 542 -1.20 6.79 6.40
C ASP A 542 -2.59 7.41 6.58
N ILE A 543 -2.92 7.76 7.82
CA ILE A 543 -4.23 8.30 8.19
C ILE A 543 -4.46 9.69 7.61
N HIS A 544 -3.39 10.46 7.47
CA HIS A 544 -3.45 11.87 7.09
C HIS A 544 -3.11 12.12 5.61
N GLY A 545 -2.89 11.06 4.82
CA GLY A 545 -2.52 11.17 3.42
C GLY A 545 -1.20 11.91 3.19
N ARG A 546 -0.24 11.80 4.13
CA ARG A 546 1.03 12.54 4.08
C ARG A 546 2.08 11.92 3.18
N TRP A 547 1.95 10.62 2.89
CA TRP A 547 3.00 9.86 2.23
C TRP A 547 3.42 10.45 0.88
N ASN A 548 2.48 10.79 0.01
CA ASN A 548 2.84 11.28 -1.33
C ASN A 548 3.71 12.54 -1.27
N LYS A 549 3.38 13.48 -0.39
CA LYS A 549 4.17 14.71 -0.19
C LYS A 549 5.55 14.40 0.38
N ILE A 550 5.64 13.49 1.35
CA ILE A 550 6.90 13.06 1.96
C ILE A 550 7.76 12.33 0.92
N LYS A 551 7.18 11.40 0.15
CA LYS A 551 7.86 10.67 -0.92
C LYS A 551 8.45 11.63 -1.97
N GLU A 552 7.69 12.61 -2.42
CA GLU A 552 8.16 13.62 -3.38
C GLU A 552 9.31 14.46 -2.81
N GLU A 553 9.25 14.85 -1.54
CA GLU A 553 10.35 15.55 -0.89
C GLU A 553 11.62 14.67 -0.86
N TRP A 554 11.51 13.41 -0.46
CA TRP A 554 12.63 12.47 -0.42
C TRP A 554 13.25 12.26 -1.80
N LEU A 555 12.42 12.05 -2.82
CA LEU A 555 12.87 11.89 -4.20
C LEU A 555 13.53 13.17 -4.73
N ASN A 556 13.02 14.34 -4.39
CA ASN A 556 13.59 15.62 -4.78
C ASN A 556 14.99 15.82 -4.15
N LEU A 557 15.13 15.56 -2.85
CA LEU A 557 16.43 15.61 -2.16
C LEU A 557 17.44 14.67 -2.82
N TYR A 558 17.05 13.42 -3.06
CA TYR A 558 17.90 12.41 -3.66
C TYR A 558 18.29 12.73 -5.11
N ARG A 559 17.34 13.02 -5.99
CA ARG A 559 17.58 13.27 -7.42
C ARG A 559 18.44 14.51 -7.66
N ASN A 560 18.25 15.53 -6.86
CA ASN A 560 19.01 16.78 -6.95
C ASN A 560 20.27 16.79 -6.09
N ARG A 561 20.58 15.68 -5.39
CA ARG A 561 21.75 15.56 -4.49
C ARG A 561 21.82 16.75 -3.50
N LYS A 562 20.66 17.15 -3.00
CA LYS A 562 20.53 18.36 -2.18
C LYS A 562 20.82 18.04 -0.72
N GLU A 563 21.77 18.75 -0.12
CA GLU A 563 21.96 18.75 1.34
C GLU A 563 20.88 19.60 2.02
N ALA A 564 20.29 19.04 3.07
CA ALA A 564 19.30 19.71 3.90
C ALA A 564 19.50 19.30 5.36
N VAL A 565 19.65 20.31 6.23
CA VAL A 565 19.88 20.10 7.67
C VAL A 565 18.76 19.23 8.25
N GLY A 566 19.15 18.17 8.98
CA GLY A 566 18.20 17.21 9.56
C GLY A 566 17.54 16.23 8.58
N LYS A 567 17.83 16.31 7.27
CA LYS A 567 17.19 15.46 6.24
C LYS A 567 18.17 14.75 5.32
N SER A 568 19.24 15.40 4.88
CA SER A 568 20.16 14.79 3.91
C SER A 568 21.54 15.44 3.91
N VAL A 569 22.55 14.64 3.56
CA VAL A 569 23.95 15.05 3.51
C VAL A 569 24.71 14.26 2.44
N MET A 570 25.75 14.86 1.87
CA MET A 570 26.67 14.25 0.89
C MET A 570 28.01 13.97 1.55
N ARG A 571 28.53 12.74 1.45
CA ARG A 571 29.85 12.38 2.04
C ARG A 571 30.60 11.37 1.20
N TYR A 572 31.92 11.48 1.23
CA TYR A 572 32.82 10.44 0.71
C TYR A 572 32.81 9.25 1.67
N VAL A 573 32.74 8.06 1.12
CA VAL A 573 32.71 6.83 1.93
C VAL A 573 33.71 5.79 1.44
N THR A 574 34.21 5.01 2.38
CA THR A 574 34.91 3.76 2.13
C THR A 574 34.20 2.62 2.89
N ALA A 575 34.75 1.41 2.84
CA ALA A 575 34.20 0.30 3.59
C ALA A 575 34.36 0.44 5.13
N LYS A 576 35.23 1.36 5.58
CA LYS A 576 35.53 1.56 7.01
C LYS A 576 34.47 2.41 7.70
N GLU A 577 33.95 3.41 6.98
CA GLU A 577 32.98 4.35 7.50
C GLU A 577 31.58 3.70 7.59
N GLU A 578 30.75 4.30 8.42
CA GLU A 578 29.34 3.97 8.49
C GLU A 578 28.59 4.49 7.26
N TRP A 579 27.70 3.69 6.71
CA TRP A 579 26.88 4.04 5.55
C TRP A 579 25.47 4.44 5.97
N CYS A 580 25.38 5.41 6.88
CA CYS A 580 24.08 5.89 7.38
C CYS A 580 24.07 7.40 7.57
N ALA A 581 22.91 8.01 7.48
CA ALA A 581 22.76 9.45 7.62
C ALA A 581 23.12 9.92 9.03
N GLU A 582 22.81 9.12 10.03
CA GLU A 582 23.01 9.41 11.46
C GLU A 582 24.47 9.71 11.81
N ALA A 583 25.42 9.10 11.06
CA ALA A 583 26.84 9.30 11.29
C ALA A 583 27.34 10.70 10.86
N TYR A 584 26.60 11.39 10.01
CA TYR A 584 27.10 12.59 9.31
C TYR A 584 26.20 13.81 9.42
N MET A 585 24.94 13.62 9.81
CA MET A 585 23.98 14.73 9.85
C MET A 585 24.22 15.64 11.04
N GLU A 586 24.13 16.93 10.78
CA GLU A 586 24.02 17.93 11.83
C GLU A 586 22.59 17.96 12.37
N THR A 587 22.46 18.05 13.70
CA THR A 587 21.17 18.26 14.34
C THR A 587 20.64 19.64 14.00
N ASP A 588 19.44 19.73 13.47
CA ASP A 588 18.79 21.03 13.23
C ASP A 588 18.27 21.63 14.56
N TYR A 589 19.17 22.34 15.22
CA TYR A 589 18.80 23.08 16.45
C TYR A 589 17.87 24.28 16.18
N ARG A 590 17.71 24.71 14.91
CA ARG A 590 16.83 25.85 14.56
C ARG A 590 15.36 25.47 14.56
N SER A 591 15.07 24.20 14.32
CA SER A 591 13.70 23.65 14.39
C SER A 591 13.25 23.37 15.82
N LEU A 592 14.17 23.31 16.79
CA LEU A 592 13.87 23.10 18.20
C LEU A 592 13.45 24.42 18.86
N THR A 593 12.22 24.83 18.65
CA THR A 593 11.66 26.00 19.33
C THR A 593 11.22 25.64 20.74
N ARG A 594 11.26 26.62 21.64
CA ARG A 594 10.71 26.48 23.00
C ARG A 594 9.26 26.02 22.98
N GLU A 595 8.47 26.48 22.02
CA GLU A 595 7.07 26.13 21.85
C GLU A 595 6.90 24.65 21.46
N MET A 596 7.74 24.12 20.56
CA MET A 596 7.76 22.68 20.21
C MET A 596 8.12 21.84 21.42
N PHE A 597 9.12 22.24 22.18
CA PHE A 597 9.51 21.54 23.40
C PHE A 597 8.38 21.54 24.44
N GLU A 598 7.77 22.69 24.71
CA GLU A 598 6.64 22.83 25.62
C GLU A 598 5.43 22.00 25.14
N THR A 599 5.17 21.96 23.83
CA THR A 599 4.11 21.16 23.22
C THR A 599 4.40 19.66 23.37
N THR A 600 5.61 19.23 23.12
CA THR A 600 6.04 17.83 23.28
C THR A 600 5.92 17.39 24.73
N VAL A 601 6.37 18.18 25.67
CA VAL A 601 6.24 17.92 27.12
C VAL A 601 4.77 17.87 27.52
N ARG A 602 3.95 18.79 27.04
CA ARG A 602 2.51 18.85 27.32
C ARG A 602 1.79 17.62 26.78
N ASN A 603 2.09 17.23 25.54
CA ASN A 603 1.54 16.02 24.92
C ASN A 603 1.98 14.75 25.64
N TYR A 604 3.24 14.66 26.04
CA TYR A 604 3.75 13.55 26.86
C TYR A 604 3.01 13.44 28.19
N ILE A 605 2.89 14.54 28.93
CA ILE A 605 2.17 14.56 30.21
C ILE A 605 0.70 14.19 29.99
N THR A 606 0.04 14.75 28.97
CA THR A 606 -1.36 14.43 28.65
C THR A 606 -1.52 12.95 28.32
N SER A 607 -0.60 12.37 27.54
CA SER A 607 -0.56 10.95 27.23
C SER A 607 -0.40 10.10 28.51
N GLN A 608 0.50 10.48 29.41
CA GLN A 608 0.70 9.76 30.68
C GLN A 608 -0.54 9.83 31.57
N ILE A 609 -1.22 11.01 31.64
CA ILE A 609 -2.49 11.17 32.34
C ILE A 609 -3.57 10.27 31.73
N TYR A 610 -3.72 10.31 30.41
CA TYR A 610 -4.73 9.54 29.69
C TYR A 610 -4.58 8.03 29.90
N PHE A 611 -3.34 7.54 29.93
CA PHE A 611 -3.03 6.11 30.15
C PHE A 611 -2.90 5.74 31.64
N ASN A 612 -3.25 6.64 32.57
CA ASN A 612 -3.19 6.42 34.02
C ASN A 612 -1.78 6.04 34.54
N ARG A 613 -0.71 6.44 33.83
CA ARG A 613 0.68 6.11 34.13
C ARG A 613 1.36 7.14 35.03
N ILE A 614 0.73 8.29 35.31
CA ILE A 614 1.34 9.41 36.07
C ILE A 614 1.57 9.08 37.53
N PHE A 615 0.80 8.17 38.11
CA PHE A 615 0.88 7.91 39.54
C PHE A 615 2.04 7.00 39.95
N THR A 616 2.71 6.34 39.01
CA THR A 616 3.81 5.42 39.30
C THR A 616 5.21 6.02 39.04
N ASP A 617 5.34 6.94 38.06
CA ASP A 617 6.66 7.34 37.55
C ASP A 617 7.05 8.81 37.76
N ILE A 618 6.12 9.69 38.18
CA ILE A 618 6.41 11.12 38.34
C ILE A 618 6.52 11.50 39.84
N VAL A 619 7.41 10.90 40.55
CA VAL A 619 7.75 11.42 41.88
C VAL A 619 8.92 12.41 41.87
N TYR A 620 9.66 12.52 40.75
CA TYR A 620 10.85 13.39 40.69
C TYR A 620 11.15 13.99 39.32
N ALA A 621 10.38 15.00 38.91
CA ALA A 621 10.89 15.93 37.91
C ALA A 621 11.13 17.31 38.55
N PRO A 622 12.37 17.80 38.62
CA PRO A 622 12.68 19.14 39.12
C PRO A 622 12.05 20.28 38.29
N LEU A 623 11.39 19.95 37.18
CA LEU A 623 10.79 20.87 36.23
C LEU A 623 9.53 21.62 36.74
N PHE A 624 8.95 21.18 37.85
CA PHE A 624 7.77 21.83 38.45
C PHE A 624 8.07 22.72 39.65
N SER A 625 9.35 22.92 39.98
CA SER A 625 9.77 23.57 41.20
C SER A 625 9.52 25.08 41.31
N LYS A 626 8.96 25.73 40.28
CA LYS A 626 8.76 27.19 40.36
C LYS A 626 7.39 27.64 40.90
N ASN A 627 6.40 26.76 41.01
CA ASN A 627 5.04 27.15 41.43
C ASN A 627 4.34 26.19 42.42
N ILE A 628 5.00 25.16 42.92
CA ILE A 628 4.44 24.33 43.96
C ILE A 628 5.32 24.52 45.22
N ALA A 629 4.81 25.27 46.18
CA ALA A 629 5.40 25.33 47.51
C ALA A 629 5.20 23.94 48.17
N LEU A 630 6.16 23.06 47.97
CA LEU A 630 6.24 21.82 48.75
C LEU A 630 6.66 22.19 50.16
N GLU A 631 5.83 21.87 51.15
CA GLU A 631 6.24 21.95 52.57
C GLU A 631 7.34 20.90 52.77
N THR A 632 8.61 21.30 52.56
CA THR A 632 9.78 20.41 52.59
C THR A 632 10.02 19.78 53.93
N ASP A 633 9.42 20.30 54.99
CA ASP A 633 9.60 19.84 56.37
C ASP A 633 8.90 18.50 56.66
N LYS A 634 8.00 18.10 55.80
CA LYS A 634 7.28 16.81 55.89
C LYS A 634 7.86 15.69 55.03
N TRP A 635 8.87 15.95 54.18
CA TRP A 635 9.40 15.00 53.24
C TRP A 635 10.82 14.58 53.57
N LYS A 636 11.13 13.28 53.49
CA LYS A 636 12.49 12.73 53.63
C LYS A 636 12.95 12.21 52.28
N TRP A 637 14.17 12.59 51.87
CA TRP A 637 14.83 12.06 50.69
C TRP A 637 15.38 10.66 50.95
N PHE A 638 15.08 9.72 50.05
CA PHE A 638 15.66 8.39 50.06
C PHE A 638 16.22 8.09 48.68
N LYS A 639 17.33 7.37 48.63
CA LYS A 639 17.83 6.82 47.38
C LYS A 639 16.86 5.74 46.88
N LEU A 640 16.71 5.59 45.57
CA LEU A 640 15.90 4.55 44.91
C LEU A 640 16.31 3.13 45.32
N GLU A 641 17.58 2.94 45.76
CA GLU A 641 18.17 1.68 46.27
C GLU A 641 18.04 1.52 47.78
N SER A 642 17.15 2.24 48.44
CA SER A 642 17.03 2.16 49.90
C SER A 642 16.17 0.94 50.30
N ASP A 643 16.82 -0.09 50.82
CA ASP A 643 16.21 -1.32 51.33
C ASP A 643 15.15 -1.11 52.42
N LYS A 644 15.01 0.13 52.91
CA LYS A 644 14.00 0.50 53.92
C LYS A 644 12.63 0.89 53.36
N LEU A 645 12.58 1.25 52.11
CA LEU A 645 11.36 1.76 51.44
C LEU A 645 11.07 1.10 50.12
N PHE A 646 12.07 0.59 49.43
CA PHE A 646 11.92 0.01 48.11
C PHE A 646 12.71 -1.31 48.03
N SER A 647 12.09 -2.32 47.46
CA SER A 647 12.76 -3.51 46.96
C SER A 647 12.69 -3.43 45.44
N ILE A 648 13.83 -3.33 44.76
CA ILE A 648 13.94 -3.38 43.31
C ILE A 648 14.19 -4.83 42.96
N GLU A 649 13.15 -5.53 42.53
CA GLU A 649 13.26 -6.85 41.94
C GLU A 649 13.28 -6.74 40.43
N ALA A 650 14.08 -7.57 39.76
CA ALA A 650 13.99 -7.73 38.29
C ALA A 650 12.58 -8.15 37.96
N GLY A 651 11.94 -7.41 37.03
CA GLY A 651 10.53 -7.58 36.70
C GLY A 651 10.18 -9.04 36.39
N HIS A 652 9.16 -9.56 37.04
CA HIS A 652 8.60 -10.87 36.74
C HIS A 652 7.81 -10.76 35.41
N TYR A 653 8.09 -11.67 34.50
CA TYR A 653 7.31 -11.82 33.27
C TYR A 653 6.07 -12.64 33.62
N TYR A 654 4.92 -11.98 33.71
CA TYR A 654 3.64 -12.67 33.87
C TYR A 654 3.11 -13.11 32.51
N TYR A 655 2.73 -14.37 32.41
CA TYR A 655 2.00 -14.86 31.24
C TYR A 655 0.60 -14.24 31.20
N PRO A 656 -0.03 -14.07 30.00
CA PRO A 656 -1.35 -13.42 29.86
C PRO A 656 -2.48 -14.01 30.69
N ASN A 657 -2.37 -15.26 31.12
CA ASN A 657 -3.33 -15.97 31.96
C ASN A 657 -3.13 -15.74 33.47
N GLU A 658 -2.11 -15.01 33.88
CA GLU A 658 -1.84 -14.66 35.29
C GLU A 658 -2.35 -13.28 35.68
N TYR A 659 -2.99 -12.56 34.74
CA TYR A 659 -3.72 -11.33 35.05
C TYR A 659 -5.03 -11.70 35.74
N ILE A 660 -5.08 -11.53 37.07
CA ILE A 660 -6.32 -11.58 37.85
C ILE A 660 -7.01 -10.24 37.68
N GLU A 661 -8.29 -10.26 37.24
CA GLU A 661 -9.16 -9.07 37.27
C GLU A 661 -9.18 -8.54 38.69
N GLY A 662 -8.69 -7.32 38.89
CA GLY A 662 -8.78 -6.53 40.11
C GLY A 662 -9.29 -5.16 39.82
#